data_ba2481ef75083b7e91a2264c3fbe3429
#
_entry.id   ba2481ef75083b7e91a2264c3fbe3429
#
_cell.length_a   1.000
_cell.length_b   1.000
_cell.length_c   1.000
_cell.angle_alpha   90.00
_cell.angle_beta   90.00
_cell.angle_gamma   90.00
#
_symmetry.space_group_name_H-M   'P 1'
#
loop_
_entity.id
_entity.type
_entity.pdbx_description
1 polymer ?
#
loop_
_entity_poly.entity_id
_entity_poly.type
_entity_poly.pdbx_seq_one_letter_code
_entity_poly.pdbx_strand_id
1 'polypeptide(L)'
;MKKLLEKLKFRKGAKGKIKKAKTRFGKKTSIILFVVCWLLALTPVMVITYLFSSQSESDLPSVEMLENPPELLASVIFADDGQTELGRYWSVNRTSVAYKDISPFVFDALIATEDERFMEHSGIDFRGLARAITNMGNAGGASTISQQLAKLLFTLQERERIAALRAEGKPVPAGPTGFRKRLNEKIKENIIAIRLEERYTKEEIITMYLNQFDFLHNAVGIENAAKVYFNKKPIDLSKTEAAMLVGMCKNPSLYNPQTYQIKDYRSKAAKANNVSVENVSESQMRVLRSEDSVRAHERRNQVLFQWKRSTIAENQALKNLMTQEEYDTLTKQHQATNYQIVDHKQGIAPYFRESLRSQLTDLFKKCNPDGKLVYAKKDGSAYNVYRDGLKVFTTINVSLQTYAEGAMKRHLSETLQPEFDKNNRTLKRPPFTNRINEEVAETLMNSGRKKSERFRTMKAAGVSTAEIEKSFELPTQMRIFSWGDDIDTILTPNDSIRYYKGILQSGMMSLEPSTGFVKAWVGGVDFHHFAYDHVKQGTRQVGSTIKPFVYSTALAMGVAKPCTMLKGEVNTCVDVFGSMGNIESRWCPSGALDQDRSVEYCLATSNNPGTVQVMKKMGGYAGPKNISKLLKDLEIVLRPEDEVPSMCLGVMDLSVYKMVAAQAMLVNNGIYNRPTTVLRIEDRRGNVIYSAEPYSKEVLNANLAHRVLLMMKGVVQYGTGTSLRGTYHPWGGLNYPMAGKTGTTQSNSDGWYMGLTPDLVTGVWVGAEDRAVRFKSMTWGQGARMALPIFGYYMQKAYKDTDLNISREDFEEPMGYDPLEFGCDSENNGGDPFDFFNGG
;
A
#
# COMPACT_ATOMS: atom_id res chain seq x y z
N MET A 1 4.36 -59.15 8.21
CA MET A 1 5.27 -59.07 9.39
C MET A 1 4.57 -59.30 10.73
N LYS A 2 3.32 -58.79 10.99
CA LYS A 2 2.57 -59.06 12.23
C LYS A 2 2.23 -60.54 12.46
N LYS A 3 1.98 -61.36 11.42
CA LYS A 3 1.69 -62.80 11.53
C LYS A 3 2.94 -63.69 11.82
N LEU A 4 4.16 -63.19 11.64
CA LEU A 4 5.41 -63.92 11.97
C LEU A 4 5.80 -63.71 13.43
N LEU A 5 5.44 -62.58 14.05
CA LEU A 5 5.77 -62.27 15.45
C LEU A 5 4.84 -62.98 16.46
N GLU A 6 3.63 -63.33 16.06
CA GLU A 6 2.70 -64.08 16.95
C GLU A 6 3.05 -65.56 17.11
N LYS A 7 3.80 -66.19 16.18
CA LYS A 7 4.27 -67.55 16.26
C LYS A 7 5.45 -67.75 17.22
N LEU A 8 6.10 -66.68 17.69
CA LEU A 8 7.27 -66.78 18.61
C LEU A 8 6.92 -66.57 20.09
N LYS A 9 5.64 -66.41 20.47
CA LYS A 9 5.23 -66.18 21.87
C LYS A 9 4.64 -67.37 22.63
N PHE A 10 4.71 -68.58 22.13
CA PHE A 10 4.28 -69.75 22.89
C PHE A 10 5.42 -70.74 23.06
N ARG A 11 6.16 -70.66 24.16
CA ARG A 11 6.68 -71.76 25.02
C ARG A 11 7.55 -71.24 26.16
N LYS A 12 6.89 -70.74 27.22
CA LYS A 12 7.53 -70.74 28.54
C LYS A 12 7.10 -72.06 29.26
N GLY A 13 8.09 -72.87 29.48
CA GLY A 13 7.89 -74.02 30.35
C GLY A 13 8.65 -75.28 29.95
N ALA A 14 9.94 -75.30 30.18
CA ALA A 14 10.68 -76.53 30.54
C ALA A 14 12.13 -76.14 30.90
N LYS A 15 12.49 -76.33 32.19
CA LYS A 15 13.89 -76.33 32.66
C LYS A 15 14.56 -77.64 32.15
N GLY A 16 15.28 -77.46 31.02
CA GLY A 16 16.10 -78.55 30.47
C GLY A 16 17.52 -78.03 30.27
N LYS A 17 18.49 -78.77 30.74
CA LYS A 17 19.94 -78.52 30.69
C LYS A 17 20.38 -78.10 29.25
N ILE A 18 20.87 -76.93 29.09
CA ILE A 18 21.47 -76.42 27.81
C ILE A 18 22.85 -77.08 27.70
N LYS A 19 22.97 -78.17 26.93
CA LYS A 19 24.25 -78.64 26.39
C LYS A 19 24.73 -77.61 25.37
N LYS A 20 25.89 -76.98 25.67
CA LYS A 20 26.58 -76.10 24.70
C LYS A 20 26.93 -76.91 23.44
N ALA A 21 26.11 -76.85 22.41
CA ALA A 21 26.50 -77.33 21.09
C ALA A 21 27.48 -76.27 20.51
N LYS A 22 28.77 -76.64 20.52
CA LYS A 22 29.81 -75.97 19.74
C LYS A 22 29.53 -76.29 18.27
N THR A 23 28.76 -75.47 17.55
CA THR A 23 28.76 -75.53 16.09
C THR A 23 30.06 -74.91 15.61
N ARG A 24 31.04 -75.76 15.34
CA ARG A 24 32.25 -75.38 14.57
C ARG A 24 31.80 -75.12 13.13
N PHE A 25 31.50 -73.89 12.80
CA PHE A 25 31.46 -73.47 11.40
C PHE A 25 32.85 -73.75 10.81
N GLY A 26 32.91 -74.49 9.69
CA GLY A 26 34.14 -74.63 8.97
C GLY A 26 34.74 -73.32 8.57
N LYS A 27 36.06 -73.15 8.56
CA LYS A 27 36.76 -71.87 8.20
C LYS A 27 36.21 -71.25 6.92
N LYS A 28 35.81 -72.04 5.92
CA LYS A 28 35.20 -71.56 4.67
C LYS A 28 33.85 -70.93 4.89
N THR A 29 32.97 -71.48 5.74
CA THR A 29 31.62 -70.96 6.06
C THR A 29 31.71 -69.68 6.89
N SER A 30 32.67 -69.54 7.80
CA SER A 30 32.93 -68.33 8.55
C SER A 30 33.47 -67.19 7.64
N ILE A 31 34.29 -67.47 6.68
CA ILE A 31 34.81 -66.51 5.68
C ILE A 31 33.66 -66.07 4.78
N ILE A 32 32.78 -66.91 4.30
CA ILE A 32 31.62 -66.59 3.48
C ILE A 32 30.66 -65.71 4.27
N LEU A 33 30.37 -66.10 5.53
CA LEU A 33 29.48 -65.25 6.39
C LEU A 33 30.10 -63.92 6.66
N PHE A 34 31.38 -63.81 6.89
CA PHE A 34 32.10 -62.49 7.04
C PHE A 34 32.04 -61.65 5.77
N VAL A 35 32.29 -62.25 4.60
CA VAL A 35 32.19 -61.54 3.30
C VAL A 35 30.75 -61.10 3.04
N VAL A 36 29.74 -61.93 3.30
CA VAL A 36 28.33 -61.60 3.16
C VAL A 36 27.96 -60.46 4.11
N CYS A 37 28.39 -60.48 5.37
CA CYS A 37 28.18 -59.45 6.33
C CYS A 37 28.84 -58.10 5.87
N TRP A 38 30.07 -58.16 5.33
CA TRP A 38 30.74 -57.00 4.79
C TRP A 38 30.07 -56.47 3.52
N LEU A 39 29.62 -57.34 2.62
CA LEU A 39 28.85 -56.93 1.43
C LEU A 39 27.51 -56.28 1.85
N LEU A 40 26.81 -56.82 2.82
CA LEU A 40 25.59 -56.24 3.36
C LEU A 40 25.84 -54.90 4.06
N ALA A 41 26.98 -54.74 4.73
CA ALA A 41 27.38 -53.51 5.37
C ALA A 41 27.82 -52.41 4.34
N LEU A 42 28.49 -52.85 3.24
CA LEU A 42 28.92 -51.91 2.19
C LEU A 42 27.81 -51.53 1.18
N THR A 43 26.78 -52.41 1.03
CA THR A 43 25.68 -52.14 0.08
C THR A 43 25.00 -50.80 0.30
N PRO A 44 24.65 -50.37 1.52
CA PRO A 44 24.09 -49.04 1.74
C PRO A 44 25.04 -47.91 1.30
N VAL A 45 26.35 -48.08 1.58
CA VAL A 45 27.36 -47.08 1.20
C VAL A 45 27.47 -46.98 -0.33
N MET A 46 27.53 -48.13 -1.03
CA MET A 46 27.57 -48.16 -2.49
C MET A 46 26.30 -47.56 -3.12
N VAL A 47 25.13 -47.89 -2.56
CA VAL A 47 23.84 -47.31 -3.01
C VAL A 47 23.80 -45.78 -2.80
N ILE A 48 24.25 -45.33 -1.64
CA ILE A 48 24.32 -43.89 -1.36
C ILE A 48 25.28 -43.20 -2.34
N THR A 49 26.51 -43.76 -2.51
CA THR A 49 27.50 -43.21 -3.45
C THR A 49 26.97 -43.17 -4.87
N TYR A 50 26.34 -44.26 -5.32
CA TYR A 50 25.68 -44.30 -6.63
C TYR A 50 24.57 -43.25 -6.79
N LEU A 51 23.69 -43.06 -5.79
CA LEU A 51 22.62 -42.10 -5.81
C LEU A 51 23.16 -40.65 -5.84
N PHE A 52 24.27 -40.39 -5.14
CA PHE A 52 24.93 -39.07 -5.17
C PHE A 52 25.62 -38.82 -6.52
N SER A 53 26.32 -39.83 -7.07
CA SER A 53 27.01 -39.69 -8.36
C SER A 53 26.05 -39.65 -9.57
N SER A 54 24.82 -40.15 -9.40
CA SER A 54 23.79 -40.15 -10.46
C SER A 54 23.10 -38.81 -10.67
N GLN A 55 23.33 -37.82 -9.79
CA GLN A 55 22.76 -36.48 -9.98
C GLN A 55 23.55 -35.71 -11.04
N SER A 56 22.86 -35.20 -12.06
CA SER A 56 23.48 -34.35 -13.07
C SER A 56 23.85 -33.00 -12.46
N GLU A 57 25.04 -32.49 -12.80
CA GLU A 57 25.45 -31.14 -12.37
C GLU A 57 24.49 -30.04 -12.86
N SER A 58 23.85 -30.27 -14.03
CA SER A 58 22.82 -29.35 -14.57
C SER A 58 21.54 -29.26 -13.73
N ASP A 59 21.31 -30.26 -12.85
CA ASP A 59 20.13 -30.32 -11.97
C ASP A 59 20.38 -29.70 -10.58
N LEU A 60 21.61 -29.26 -10.32
CA LEU A 60 22.01 -28.60 -9.08
C LEU A 60 22.16 -27.10 -9.30
N PRO A 61 21.97 -26.27 -8.26
CA PRO A 61 22.23 -24.82 -8.37
C PRO A 61 23.69 -24.57 -8.79
N SER A 62 23.89 -23.60 -9.68
CA SER A 62 25.24 -23.15 -10.07
C SER A 62 25.99 -22.59 -8.85
N VAL A 63 27.31 -22.53 -8.93
CA VAL A 63 28.14 -21.91 -7.88
C VAL A 63 27.72 -20.47 -7.64
N GLU A 64 27.42 -19.71 -8.69
CA GLU A 64 26.95 -18.34 -8.61
C GLU A 64 25.59 -18.21 -7.88
N MET A 65 24.67 -19.18 -8.08
CA MET A 65 23.39 -19.24 -7.34
C MET A 65 23.58 -19.62 -5.87
N LEU A 66 24.64 -20.36 -5.53
CA LEU A 66 24.96 -20.68 -4.13
C LEU A 66 25.63 -19.50 -3.42
N GLU A 67 26.48 -18.74 -4.13
CA GLU A 67 27.13 -17.53 -3.61
C GLU A 67 26.17 -16.34 -3.49
N ASN A 68 25.15 -16.30 -4.33
CA ASN A 68 24.08 -15.30 -4.29
C ASN A 68 22.72 -15.99 -4.41
N PRO A 69 22.25 -16.62 -3.33
CA PRO A 69 20.96 -17.30 -3.34
C PRO A 69 19.87 -16.32 -3.79
N PRO A 70 18.89 -16.76 -4.61
CA PRO A 70 17.81 -15.92 -5.04
C PRO A 70 16.95 -15.52 -3.83
N GLU A 71 17.21 -14.35 -3.29
CA GLU A 71 16.43 -13.78 -2.22
C GLU A 71 15.30 -12.92 -2.80
N LEU A 72 14.06 -13.26 -2.45
CA LEU A 72 12.92 -12.40 -2.70
C LEU A 72 12.85 -11.35 -1.59
N LEU A 73 13.39 -10.17 -1.84
CA LEU A 73 13.44 -9.10 -0.87
C LEU A 73 12.34 -8.07 -1.12
N ALA A 74 11.71 -7.63 -0.04
CA ALA A 74 10.78 -6.51 -0.09
C ALA A 74 11.54 -5.23 -0.48
N SER A 75 10.95 -4.42 -1.37
CA SER A 75 11.43 -3.07 -1.63
C SER A 75 10.90 -2.11 -0.58
N VAL A 76 11.76 -1.23 -0.07
CA VAL A 76 11.44 -0.26 0.98
C VAL A 76 11.25 1.13 0.37
N ILE A 77 10.22 1.83 0.82
CA ILE A 77 9.89 3.18 0.37
C ILE A 77 10.22 4.13 1.50
N PHE A 78 11.09 5.10 1.25
CA PHE A 78 11.51 6.11 2.21
C PHE A 78 10.87 7.47 1.92
N ALA A 79 10.63 8.23 2.98
CA ALA A 79 10.22 9.62 2.93
C ALA A 79 11.36 10.53 2.41
N ASP A 80 11.13 11.84 2.36
CA ASP A 80 12.08 12.85 1.89
C ASP A 80 13.32 12.97 2.80
N ASP A 81 13.24 12.58 4.06
CA ASP A 81 14.36 12.49 5.01
C ASP A 81 15.34 11.34 4.70
N GLY A 82 14.96 10.43 3.80
CA GLY A 82 15.74 9.25 3.42
C GLY A 82 15.90 8.19 4.52
N GLN A 83 15.21 8.32 5.64
CA GLN A 83 15.30 7.44 6.80
C GLN A 83 13.95 6.85 7.21
N THR A 84 12.89 7.67 7.21
CA THR A 84 11.55 7.23 7.63
C THR A 84 10.93 6.34 6.57
N GLU A 85 10.58 5.12 6.96
CA GLU A 85 9.89 4.16 6.10
C GLU A 85 8.40 4.53 5.95
N LEU A 86 7.95 4.79 4.72
CA LEU A 86 6.55 4.96 4.40
C LEU A 86 5.83 3.61 4.26
N GLY A 87 6.54 2.57 3.83
CA GLY A 87 6.03 1.22 3.64
C GLY A 87 6.89 0.39 2.71
N ARG A 88 6.38 -0.79 2.33
CA ARG A 88 7.14 -1.77 1.53
C ARG A 88 6.29 -2.37 0.43
N TYR A 89 6.95 -2.81 -0.66
CA TYR A 89 6.34 -3.71 -1.66
C TYR A 89 6.96 -5.08 -1.56
N TRP A 90 6.15 -6.13 -1.50
CA TRP A 90 6.62 -7.52 -1.44
C TRP A 90 5.68 -8.48 -2.16
N SER A 91 6.25 -9.50 -2.79
CA SER A 91 5.52 -10.73 -3.12
C SER A 91 5.57 -11.69 -1.93
N VAL A 92 6.69 -11.63 -1.19
CA VAL A 92 6.93 -12.29 0.07
C VAL A 92 7.53 -11.24 0.99
N ASN A 93 6.86 -10.92 2.11
CA ASN A 93 7.33 -9.91 3.06
C ASN A 93 8.57 -10.45 3.79
N ARG A 94 9.75 -10.20 3.22
CA ARG A 94 11.03 -10.64 3.75
C ARG A 94 11.98 -9.46 3.89
N THR A 95 12.57 -9.35 5.07
CA THR A 95 13.67 -8.45 5.38
C THR A 95 14.79 -9.28 5.95
N SER A 96 15.96 -9.22 5.36
CA SER A 96 17.14 -9.91 5.88
C SER A 96 17.81 -9.06 6.96
N VAL A 97 18.17 -9.70 8.07
CA VAL A 97 18.92 -9.10 9.17
C VAL A 97 20.25 -9.81 9.34
N ALA A 98 21.26 -9.10 9.84
CA ALA A 98 22.56 -9.68 10.11
C ALA A 98 22.54 -10.51 11.41
N TYR A 99 23.48 -11.42 11.58
CA TYR A 99 23.62 -12.28 12.77
C TYR A 99 23.59 -11.48 14.09
N LYS A 100 24.33 -10.38 14.14
CA LYS A 100 24.44 -9.48 15.31
C LYS A 100 23.13 -8.81 15.72
N ASP A 101 22.18 -8.72 14.79
CA ASP A 101 20.90 -8.03 15.00
C ASP A 101 19.77 -9.00 15.41
N ILE A 102 20.11 -10.28 15.66
CA ILE A 102 19.21 -11.32 16.13
C ILE A 102 19.58 -11.69 17.57
N SER A 103 18.54 -11.87 18.41
CA SER A 103 18.73 -12.28 19.81
C SER A 103 19.46 -13.62 19.88
N PRO A 104 20.53 -13.76 20.69
CA PRO A 104 21.24 -15.03 20.87
C PRO A 104 20.33 -16.14 21.40
N PHE A 105 19.23 -15.79 22.06
CA PHE A 105 18.24 -16.78 22.53
C PHE A 105 17.53 -17.52 21.38
N VAL A 106 17.41 -16.91 20.21
CA VAL A 106 16.84 -17.55 19.02
C VAL A 106 17.78 -18.64 18.50
N PHE A 107 19.08 -18.35 18.46
CA PHE A 107 20.08 -19.32 18.01
C PHE A 107 20.17 -20.51 18.97
N ASP A 108 20.24 -20.25 20.27
CA ASP A 108 20.32 -21.31 21.29
C ASP A 108 19.09 -22.22 21.28
N ALA A 109 17.88 -21.63 21.19
CA ALA A 109 16.64 -22.38 21.08
C ALA A 109 16.58 -23.23 19.80
N LEU A 110 17.04 -22.68 18.67
CA LEU A 110 17.02 -23.37 17.37
C LEU A 110 18.02 -24.54 17.35
N ILE A 111 19.26 -24.31 17.77
CA ILE A 111 20.30 -25.34 17.85
C ILE A 111 19.83 -26.46 18.78
N ALA A 112 19.40 -26.16 19.99
CA ALA A 112 18.94 -27.13 20.96
C ALA A 112 17.75 -27.99 20.50
N THR A 113 16.92 -27.44 19.59
CA THR A 113 15.67 -28.10 19.19
C THR A 113 15.75 -28.81 17.84
N GLU A 114 16.36 -28.18 16.86
CA GLU A 114 16.36 -28.66 15.47
C GLU A 114 17.66 -29.40 15.11
N ASP A 115 18.80 -28.98 15.68
CA ASP A 115 20.10 -29.50 15.27
C ASP A 115 21.15 -29.38 16.40
N GLU A 116 21.06 -30.24 17.41
CA GLU A 116 21.88 -30.19 18.65
C GLU A 116 23.39 -30.21 18.37
N ARG A 117 23.82 -30.82 17.26
CA ARG A 117 25.24 -30.93 16.84
C ARG A 117 25.57 -30.02 15.63
N PHE A 118 24.84 -28.99 15.45
CA PHE A 118 25.00 -28.06 14.28
C PHE A 118 26.46 -27.63 14.07
N MET A 119 27.19 -27.36 15.14
CA MET A 119 28.62 -26.95 15.07
C MET A 119 29.60 -28.10 14.78
N GLU A 120 29.16 -29.36 14.84
CA GLU A 120 30.05 -30.52 14.74
C GLU A 120 30.09 -31.22 13.37
N HIS A 121 29.11 -30.91 12.50
CA HIS A 121 28.98 -31.59 11.19
C HIS A 121 29.09 -30.61 10.03
N SER A 122 29.37 -31.15 8.82
CA SER A 122 29.47 -30.37 7.56
C SER A 122 28.26 -30.65 6.66
N GLY A 123 27.06 -30.20 7.09
CA GLY A 123 25.81 -30.30 6.32
C GLY A 123 24.98 -31.56 6.62
N ILE A 124 25.57 -32.67 6.96
CA ILE A 124 24.88 -33.96 7.29
C ILE A 124 25.34 -34.47 8.66
N ASP A 125 24.38 -34.66 9.56
CA ASP A 125 24.63 -35.32 10.86
C ASP A 125 24.49 -36.86 10.74
N PHE A 126 25.60 -37.54 10.43
CA PHE A 126 25.61 -38.99 10.30
C PHE A 126 25.25 -39.74 11.59
N ARG A 127 25.58 -39.16 12.77
CA ARG A 127 25.23 -39.78 14.08
C ARG A 127 23.73 -39.67 14.32
N GLY A 128 23.12 -38.52 14.00
CA GLY A 128 21.68 -38.33 14.07
C GLY A 128 20.93 -39.22 13.09
N LEU A 129 21.45 -39.37 11.87
CA LEU A 129 20.88 -40.27 10.86
C LEU A 129 20.91 -41.72 11.31
N ALA A 130 22.04 -42.20 11.85
CA ALA A 130 22.16 -43.57 12.40
C ALA A 130 21.17 -43.79 13.55
N ARG A 131 21.04 -42.84 14.47
CA ARG A 131 20.05 -42.88 15.57
C ARG A 131 18.60 -42.94 15.06
N ALA A 132 18.27 -42.19 14.02
CA ALA A 132 16.91 -42.20 13.46
C ALA A 132 16.57 -43.51 12.77
N ILE A 133 17.55 -44.15 12.10
CA ILE A 133 17.39 -45.47 11.48
C ILE A 133 17.21 -46.56 12.55
N THR A 134 18.02 -46.54 13.61
CA THR A 134 17.97 -47.57 14.68
C THR A 134 16.68 -47.51 15.49
N ASN A 135 16.10 -46.32 15.67
CA ASN A 135 14.86 -46.10 16.43
C ASN A 135 13.60 -46.12 15.57
N MET A 136 13.64 -46.58 14.31
CA MET A 136 12.51 -46.65 13.37
C MET A 136 11.72 -45.34 13.24
N GLY A 137 12.41 -44.20 13.30
CA GLY A 137 11.80 -42.88 13.16
C GLY A 137 11.09 -42.31 14.40
N ASN A 138 11.06 -43.02 15.53
CA ASN A 138 10.45 -42.54 16.77
C ASN A 138 11.33 -41.55 17.57
N ALA A 139 12.55 -41.30 17.16
CA ALA A 139 13.55 -40.51 17.89
C ALA A 139 13.78 -39.11 17.39
N GLY A 140 12.77 -38.45 16.80
CA GLY A 140 12.91 -37.09 16.27
C GLY A 140 13.44 -36.98 14.84
N GLY A 141 13.45 -35.77 14.26
CA GLY A 141 13.95 -35.51 12.92
C GLY A 141 15.48 -35.66 12.82
N ALA A 142 15.97 -36.20 11.68
CA ALA A 142 17.39 -36.35 11.38
C ALA A 142 17.87 -35.29 10.36
N SER A 143 17.09 -34.30 10.02
CA SER A 143 17.48 -33.23 9.08
C SER A 143 18.18 -32.10 9.82
N THR A 144 19.33 -31.70 9.29
CA THR A 144 20.12 -30.58 9.82
C THR A 144 19.55 -29.22 9.41
N ILE A 145 19.96 -28.13 10.09
CA ILE A 145 19.61 -26.75 9.71
C ILE A 145 20.08 -26.45 8.27
N SER A 146 21.25 -26.89 7.89
CA SER A 146 21.79 -26.72 6.52
C SER A 146 20.94 -27.42 5.46
N GLN A 147 20.42 -28.64 5.75
CA GLN A 147 19.48 -29.33 4.86
C GLN A 147 18.11 -28.65 4.80
N GLN A 148 17.63 -28.11 5.92
CA GLN A 148 16.40 -27.33 5.94
C GLN A 148 16.56 -26.02 5.15
N LEU A 149 17.72 -25.35 5.23
CA LEU A 149 18.04 -24.17 4.42
C LEU A 149 18.08 -24.52 2.93
N ALA A 150 18.76 -25.61 2.54
CA ALA A 150 18.80 -26.09 1.16
C ALA A 150 17.37 -26.33 0.59
N LYS A 151 16.48 -26.90 1.42
CA LYS A 151 15.08 -27.08 1.06
C LYS A 151 14.36 -25.75 0.84
N LEU A 152 14.54 -24.76 1.73
CA LEU A 152 13.90 -23.43 1.61
C LEU A 152 14.37 -22.68 0.37
N LEU A 153 15.68 -22.69 0.10
CA LEU A 153 16.27 -21.93 -0.99
C LEU A 153 15.99 -22.51 -2.38
N PHE A 154 15.92 -23.84 -2.49
CA PHE A 154 15.90 -24.48 -3.80
C PHE A 154 14.70 -25.40 -4.01
N THR A 155 14.42 -26.32 -3.11
CA THR A 155 13.36 -27.32 -3.32
C THR A 155 11.96 -26.70 -3.35
N LEU A 156 11.66 -25.78 -2.44
CA LEU A 156 10.36 -25.11 -2.38
C LEU A 156 10.17 -24.13 -3.52
N GLN A 157 11.19 -23.37 -3.87
CA GLN A 157 11.13 -22.43 -4.99
C GLN A 157 10.90 -23.14 -6.33
N GLU A 158 11.57 -24.28 -6.55
CA GLU A 158 11.33 -25.09 -7.76
C GLU A 158 9.91 -25.66 -7.80
N ARG A 159 9.36 -26.08 -6.66
CA ARG A 159 7.97 -26.51 -6.58
C ARG A 159 6.98 -25.38 -6.91
N GLU A 160 7.23 -24.16 -6.41
CA GLU A 160 6.42 -22.98 -6.72
C GLU A 160 6.53 -22.59 -8.19
N ARG A 161 7.73 -22.63 -8.77
CA ARG A 161 7.96 -22.41 -10.19
C ARG A 161 7.17 -23.39 -11.07
N ILE A 162 7.21 -24.67 -10.73
CA ILE A 162 6.45 -25.71 -11.43
C ILE A 162 4.94 -25.51 -11.28
N ALA A 163 4.46 -25.12 -10.10
CA ALA A 163 3.05 -24.83 -9.87
C ALA A 163 2.57 -23.62 -10.68
N ALA A 164 3.38 -22.56 -10.75
CA ALA A 164 3.08 -21.37 -11.57
C ALA A 164 3.00 -21.71 -13.07
N LEU A 165 3.96 -22.48 -13.61
CA LEU A 165 3.93 -22.94 -15.01
C LEU A 165 2.66 -23.74 -15.33
N ARG A 166 2.20 -24.59 -14.40
CA ARG A 166 0.94 -25.34 -14.55
C ARG A 166 -0.29 -24.42 -14.59
N ALA A 167 -0.32 -23.43 -13.69
CA ALA A 167 -1.42 -22.47 -13.62
C ALA A 167 -1.51 -21.61 -14.90
N GLU A 168 -0.36 -21.33 -15.53
CA GLU A 168 -0.27 -20.59 -16.80
C GLU A 168 -0.45 -21.47 -18.05
N GLY A 169 -0.67 -22.79 -17.89
CA GLY A 169 -0.80 -23.72 -19.01
C GLY A 169 0.49 -23.95 -19.81
N LYS A 170 1.65 -23.60 -19.24
CA LYS A 170 2.95 -23.75 -19.88
C LYS A 170 3.52 -25.19 -19.70
N PRO A 171 4.39 -25.65 -20.62
CA PRO A 171 5.02 -26.97 -20.48
C PRO A 171 5.78 -27.10 -19.16
N VAL A 172 5.53 -28.19 -18.43
CA VAL A 172 6.22 -28.51 -17.19
C VAL A 172 7.30 -29.54 -17.48
N PRO A 173 8.52 -29.38 -16.94
CA PRO A 173 9.58 -30.39 -17.09
C PRO A 173 9.12 -31.77 -16.60
N ALA A 174 9.34 -32.81 -17.41
CA ALA A 174 9.09 -34.18 -17.00
C ALA A 174 10.03 -34.58 -15.87
N GLY A 175 9.49 -35.15 -14.79
CA GLY A 175 10.30 -35.57 -13.64
C GLY A 175 9.70 -36.72 -12.87
N PRO A 176 10.46 -37.32 -11.94
CA PRO A 176 9.98 -38.44 -11.13
C PRO A 176 8.78 -38.06 -10.29
N THR A 177 7.89 -39.00 -10.01
CA THR A 177 6.67 -38.83 -9.20
C THR A 177 6.71 -39.68 -7.90
N GLY A 178 5.89 -39.32 -6.94
CA GLY A 178 5.71 -40.12 -5.72
C GLY A 178 6.97 -40.25 -4.85
N PHE A 179 7.28 -41.46 -4.43
CA PHE A 179 8.41 -41.76 -3.53
C PHE A 179 9.77 -41.42 -4.17
N ARG A 180 9.95 -41.73 -5.47
CA ARG A 180 11.18 -41.41 -6.20
C ARG A 180 11.46 -39.91 -6.24
N LYS A 181 10.41 -39.08 -6.39
CA LYS A 181 10.55 -37.61 -6.37
C LYS A 181 11.08 -37.14 -5.00
N ARG A 182 10.50 -37.63 -3.91
CA ARG A 182 10.92 -37.26 -2.54
C ARG A 182 12.36 -37.70 -2.23
N LEU A 183 12.74 -38.87 -2.69
CA LEU A 183 14.11 -39.36 -2.51
C LEU A 183 15.10 -38.47 -3.31
N ASN A 184 14.80 -38.15 -4.55
CA ASN A 184 15.63 -37.31 -5.38
C ASN A 184 15.78 -35.89 -4.79
N GLU A 185 14.68 -35.29 -4.35
CA GLU A 185 14.70 -33.99 -3.65
C GLU A 185 15.59 -34.06 -2.40
N LYS A 186 15.49 -35.12 -1.60
CA LYS A 186 16.32 -35.28 -0.38
C LYS A 186 17.79 -35.44 -0.67
N ILE A 187 18.16 -36.16 -1.75
CA ILE A 187 19.54 -36.27 -2.20
C ILE A 187 20.09 -34.91 -2.63
N LYS A 188 19.32 -34.14 -3.41
CA LYS A 188 19.69 -32.76 -3.81
C LYS A 188 19.87 -31.88 -2.59
N GLU A 189 18.94 -31.90 -1.63
CA GLU A 189 19.05 -31.15 -0.38
C GLU A 189 20.35 -31.47 0.38
N ASN A 190 20.76 -32.74 0.43
CA ASN A 190 21.99 -33.14 1.09
C ASN A 190 23.24 -32.61 0.37
N ILE A 191 23.29 -32.70 -0.97
CA ILE A 191 24.41 -32.18 -1.77
C ILE A 191 24.51 -30.65 -1.61
N ILE A 192 23.39 -29.96 -1.68
CA ILE A 192 23.35 -28.51 -1.53
C ILE A 192 23.77 -28.10 -0.10
N ALA A 193 23.33 -28.85 0.93
CA ALA A 193 23.72 -28.58 2.31
C ALA A 193 25.24 -28.70 2.52
N ILE A 194 25.90 -29.69 1.93
CA ILE A 194 27.36 -29.81 1.97
C ILE A 194 28.04 -28.66 1.26
N ARG A 195 27.57 -28.30 0.06
CA ARG A 195 28.10 -27.14 -0.71
C ARG A 195 27.91 -25.80 0.01
N LEU A 196 26.82 -25.62 0.76
CA LEU A 196 26.61 -24.43 1.59
C LEU A 196 27.63 -24.38 2.74
N GLU A 197 27.86 -25.48 3.43
CA GLU A 197 28.83 -25.54 4.53
C GLU A 197 30.30 -25.39 4.09
N GLU A 198 30.60 -25.67 2.82
CA GLU A 198 31.91 -25.39 2.23
C GLU A 198 32.17 -23.90 1.96
N ARG A 199 31.09 -23.08 1.86
CA ARG A 199 31.16 -21.68 1.43
C ARG A 199 30.80 -20.67 2.52
N TYR A 200 29.91 -21.06 3.42
CA TYR A 200 29.38 -20.20 4.45
C TYR A 200 29.75 -20.67 5.85
N THR A 201 29.97 -19.77 6.73
CA THR A 201 30.14 -20.05 8.17
C THR A 201 28.85 -20.54 8.78
N LYS A 202 28.94 -21.20 9.92
CA LYS A 202 27.77 -21.65 10.69
C LYS A 202 26.85 -20.49 11.08
N GLU A 203 27.41 -19.34 11.41
CA GLU A 203 26.65 -18.12 11.74
C GLU A 203 25.87 -17.59 10.52
N GLU A 204 26.48 -17.62 9.33
CA GLU A 204 25.81 -17.24 8.10
C GLU A 204 24.69 -18.22 7.73
N ILE A 205 24.93 -19.54 7.84
CA ILE A 205 23.93 -20.57 7.52
C ILE A 205 22.70 -20.45 8.41
N ILE A 206 22.89 -20.34 9.73
CA ILE A 206 21.76 -20.22 10.67
C ILE A 206 21.01 -18.91 10.47
N THR A 207 21.72 -17.84 10.14
CA THR A 207 21.13 -16.52 9.83
C THR A 207 20.31 -16.57 8.54
N MET A 208 20.85 -17.17 7.48
CA MET A 208 20.11 -17.40 6.23
C MET A 208 18.86 -18.24 6.47
N TYR A 209 18.92 -19.30 7.28
CA TYR A 209 17.77 -20.11 7.63
C TYR A 209 16.66 -19.27 8.28
N LEU A 210 17.01 -18.49 9.31
CA LEU A 210 16.06 -17.64 10.03
C LEU A 210 15.48 -16.52 9.14
N ASN A 211 16.26 -16.00 8.21
CA ASN A 211 15.79 -15.00 7.23
C ASN A 211 14.87 -15.60 6.15
N GLN A 212 14.97 -16.91 5.89
CA GLN A 212 14.21 -17.58 4.82
C GLN A 212 12.93 -18.25 5.30
N PHE A 213 12.82 -18.56 6.60
CA PHE A 213 11.71 -19.34 7.13
C PHE A 213 10.39 -18.52 7.12
N ASP A 214 9.30 -19.15 6.65
CA ASP A 214 7.97 -18.57 6.63
C ASP A 214 7.21 -18.89 7.93
N PHE A 215 7.05 -17.86 8.77
CA PHE A 215 6.28 -17.92 10.01
C PHE A 215 4.78 -17.67 9.80
N LEU A 216 4.29 -17.63 8.55
CA LEU A 216 2.92 -17.29 8.15
C LEU A 216 2.52 -15.83 8.44
N HIS A 217 1.30 -15.46 8.02
CA HIS A 217 0.73 -14.12 8.23
C HIS A 217 1.62 -12.98 7.73
N ASN A 218 2.21 -13.16 6.55
CA ASN A 218 3.16 -12.22 5.93
C ASN A 218 4.46 -12.04 6.75
N ALA A 219 4.76 -12.96 7.66
CA ALA A 219 5.97 -12.95 8.49
C ALA A 219 7.02 -13.91 7.93
N VAL A 220 7.64 -13.55 6.80
CA VAL A 220 8.77 -14.32 6.26
C VAL A 220 10.09 -13.73 6.78
N GLY A 221 10.88 -14.59 7.44
CA GLY A 221 12.09 -14.23 8.16
C GLY A 221 11.85 -13.76 9.59
N ILE A 222 12.90 -13.87 10.39
CA ILE A 222 12.86 -13.59 11.84
C ILE A 222 12.54 -12.12 12.15
N GLU A 223 12.95 -11.17 11.31
CA GLU A 223 12.64 -9.74 11.45
C GLU A 223 11.13 -9.52 11.43
N ASN A 224 10.48 -10.03 10.37
CA ASN A 224 9.04 -9.87 10.25
C ASN A 224 8.28 -10.70 11.28
N ALA A 225 8.80 -11.86 11.70
CA ALA A 225 8.19 -12.66 12.76
C ALA A 225 8.22 -11.93 14.10
N ALA A 226 9.35 -11.34 14.49
CA ALA A 226 9.45 -10.54 15.71
C ALA A 226 8.50 -9.32 15.69
N LYS A 227 8.41 -8.64 14.56
CA LYS A 227 7.51 -7.50 14.37
C LYS A 227 6.04 -7.91 14.39
N VAL A 228 5.67 -8.95 13.64
CA VAL A 228 4.26 -9.42 13.51
C VAL A 228 3.74 -9.99 14.82
N TYR A 229 4.49 -10.86 15.47
CA TYR A 229 4.00 -11.58 16.66
C TYR A 229 4.20 -10.83 17.97
N PHE A 230 5.24 -9.96 18.07
CA PHE A 230 5.62 -9.32 19.34
C PHE A 230 5.81 -7.80 19.24
N ASN A 231 5.72 -7.21 18.04
CA ASN A 231 6.00 -5.79 17.79
C ASN A 231 7.37 -5.34 18.31
N LYS A 232 8.39 -6.19 18.09
CA LYS A 232 9.78 -6.00 18.55
C LYS A 232 10.76 -6.16 17.40
N LYS A 233 12.00 -5.66 17.63
CA LYS A 233 13.14 -6.04 16.79
C LYS A 233 13.60 -7.44 17.15
N PRO A 234 14.24 -8.21 16.25
CA PRO A 234 14.73 -9.57 16.56
C PRO A 234 15.73 -9.64 17.71
N ILE A 235 16.54 -8.60 17.89
CA ILE A 235 17.52 -8.52 18.98
C ILE A 235 16.87 -8.44 20.37
N ASP A 236 15.63 -7.89 20.45
CA ASP A 236 14.91 -7.66 21.70
C ASP A 236 14.02 -8.84 22.13
N LEU A 237 14.07 -9.95 21.39
CA LEU A 237 13.30 -11.16 21.72
C LEU A 237 13.81 -11.80 23.01
N SER A 238 12.88 -12.08 23.93
CA SER A 238 13.14 -12.81 25.17
C SER A 238 13.28 -14.31 24.94
N LYS A 239 13.74 -15.09 25.95
CA LYS A 239 13.85 -16.55 25.87
C LYS A 239 12.53 -17.25 25.51
N THR A 240 11.40 -16.79 26.07
CA THR A 240 10.08 -17.36 25.82
C THR A 240 9.55 -17.00 24.43
N GLU A 241 9.77 -15.79 23.93
CA GLU A 241 9.41 -15.35 22.61
C GLU A 241 10.23 -16.08 21.54
N ALA A 242 11.54 -16.18 21.75
CA ALA A 242 12.44 -16.97 20.91
C ALA A 242 12.01 -18.44 20.83
N ALA A 243 11.72 -19.06 21.98
CA ALA A 243 11.22 -20.45 22.03
C ALA A 243 9.88 -20.63 21.32
N MET A 244 9.00 -19.64 21.35
CA MET A 244 7.72 -19.67 20.62
C MET A 244 7.93 -19.64 19.11
N LEU A 245 8.76 -18.71 18.59
CA LEU A 245 9.07 -18.64 17.15
C LEU A 245 9.80 -19.89 16.67
N VAL A 246 10.80 -20.36 17.40
CA VAL A 246 11.50 -21.62 17.08
C VAL A 246 10.53 -22.81 17.10
N GLY A 247 9.57 -22.83 18.03
CA GLY A 247 8.52 -23.84 18.06
C GLY A 247 7.71 -23.93 16.76
N MET A 248 7.50 -22.80 16.09
CA MET A 248 6.82 -22.72 14.79
C MET A 248 7.65 -23.33 13.66
N CYS A 249 8.98 -23.39 13.75
CA CYS A 249 9.85 -23.96 12.70
C CYS A 249 9.49 -25.41 12.36
N LYS A 250 8.92 -26.16 13.28
CA LYS A 250 8.45 -27.54 13.02
C LYS A 250 7.21 -27.58 12.12
N ASN A 251 6.23 -26.76 12.37
CA ASN A 251 5.01 -26.62 11.57
C ASN A 251 4.29 -25.31 11.94
N PRO A 252 4.51 -24.21 11.17
CA PRO A 252 3.95 -22.92 11.51
C PRO A 252 2.41 -22.89 11.46
N SER A 253 1.78 -23.74 10.63
CA SER A 253 0.31 -23.80 10.59
C SER A 253 -0.31 -24.43 11.85
N LEU A 254 0.45 -25.27 12.55
CA LEU A 254 -0.03 -26.01 13.72
C LEU A 254 0.33 -25.32 15.05
N TYR A 255 1.50 -24.68 15.11
CA TYR A 255 2.06 -24.12 16.34
C TYR A 255 2.07 -22.59 16.38
N ASN A 256 1.33 -21.93 15.47
CA ASN A 256 1.18 -20.49 15.44
C ASN A 256 0.32 -19.99 16.62
N PRO A 257 0.84 -19.07 17.44
CA PRO A 257 0.12 -18.56 18.62
C PRO A 257 -1.11 -17.71 18.25
N GLN A 258 -1.25 -17.27 16.98
CA GLN A 258 -2.39 -16.47 16.50
C GLN A 258 -3.40 -17.27 15.67
N THR A 259 -3.17 -18.56 15.48
CA THR A 259 -4.07 -19.41 14.68
C THR A 259 -5.53 -19.32 15.15
N TYR A 260 -5.76 -19.20 16.46
CA TYR A 260 -7.08 -19.11 17.07
C TYR A 260 -7.82 -17.79 16.79
N GLN A 261 -7.12 -16.71 16.38
CA GLN A 261 -7.76 -15.41 16.07
C GLN A 261 -8.13 -15.27 14.58
N ILE A 262 -7.44 -15.98 13.70
CA ILE A 262 -7.48 -15.73 12.26
C ILE A 262 -8.19 -16.86 11.47
N LYS A 263 -8.25 -18.09 12.00
CA LYS A 263 -8.95 -19.19 11.35
C LYS A 263 -10.47 -19.02 11.39
N ASP A 264 -11.12 -19.30 10.26
CA ASP A 264 -12.55 -19.58 10.26
C ASP A 264 -12.83 -20.92 10.95
N TYR A 265 -13.16 -20.86 12.22
CA TYR A 265 -13.51 -22.04 13.01
C TYR A 265 -14.91 -22.55 12.71
N ARG A 266 -15.78 -21.80 12.02
CA ARG A 266 -17.16 -22.20 11.74
C ARG A 266 -17.21 -23.47 10.88
N SER A 267 -16.51 -23.48 9.76
CA SER A 267 -16.45 -24.65 8.87
C SER A 267 -15.84 -25.87 9.58
N LYS A 268 -14.82 -25.66 10.43
CA LYS A 268 -14.18 -26.74 11.19
C LYS A 268 -15.10 -27.26 12.31
N ALA A 269 -15.77 -26.36 13.01
CA ALA A 269 -16.73 -26.70 14.05
C ALA A 269 -18.00 -27.38 13.48
N ALA A 270 -18.50 -26.92 12.34
CA ALA A 270 -19.58 -27.56 11.60
C ALA A 270 -19.26 -29.01 11.27
N LYS A 271 -18.07 -29.27 10.73
CA LYS A 271 -17.61 -30.63 10.39
C LYS A 271 -17.39 -31.50 11.65
N ALA A 272 -16.81 -30.94 12.71
CA ALA A 272 -16.56 -31.68 13.96
C ALA A 272 -17.84 -32.06 14.71
N ASN A 273 -18.88 -31.21 14.64
CA ASN A 273 -20.14 -31.42 15.34
C ASN A 273 -21.26 -31.95 14.43
N ASN A 274 -20.97 -32.21 13.15
CA ASN A 274 -21.91 -32.68 12.14
C ASN A 274 -23.17 -31.79 12.01
N VAL A 275 -22.96 -30.47 12.01
CA VAL A 275 -24.01 -29.43 11.85
C VAL A 275 -23.73 -28.57 10.64
N SER A 276 -24.72 -27.85 10.13
CA SER A 276 -24.48 -26.88 9.07
C SER A 276 -23.64 -25.68 9.57
N VAL A 277 -22.88 -25.02 8.70
CA VAL A 277 -22.00 -23.88 9.05
C VAL A 277 -22.76 -22.74 9.72
N GLU A 278 -24.03 -22.56 9.34
CA GLU A 278 -24.92 -21.54 9.89
C GLU A 278 -25.37 -21.82 11.33
N ASN A 279 -25.42 -23.08 11.73
CA ASN A 279 -25.89 -23.53 13.04
C ASN A 279 -24.76 -23.74 14.08
N VAL A 280 -23.52 -23.33 13.76
CA VAL A 280 -22.38 -23.43 14.68
C VAL A 280 -22.48 -22.36 15.75
N SER A 281 -22.47 -22.78 17.01
CA SER A 281 -22.49 -21.88 18.17
C SER A 281 -21.09 -21.31 18.49
N GLU A 282 -21.05 -20.15 19.13
CA GLU A 282 -19.79 -19.52 19.59
C GLU A 282 -19.05 -20.40 20.62
N SER A 283 -19.77 -21.16 21.45
CA SER A 283 -19.18 -22.09 22.39
C SER A 283 -18.41 -23.23 21.70
N GLN A 284 -18.93 -23.75 20.58
CA GLN A 284 -18.23 -24.77 19.78
C GLN A 284 -16.96 -24.24 19.11
N MET A 285 -16.98 -22.96 18.67
CA MET A 285 -15.76 -22.31 18.15
C MET A 285 -14.73 -22.04 19.24
N ARG A 286 -15.18 -21.63 20.44
CA ARG A 286 -14.30 -21.34 21.59
C ARG A 286 -13.46 -22.56 22.01
N VAL A 287 -14.04 -23.75 22.02
CA VAL A 287 -13.29 -25.00 22.31
C VAL A 287 -12.13 -25.21 21.35
N LEU A 288 -12.37 -25.09 20.05
CA LEU A 288 -11.32 -25.27 19.04
C LEU A 288 -10.24 -24.17 19.10
N ARG A 289 -10.62 -22.92 19.44
CA ARG A 289 -9.67 -21.83 19.67
C ARG A 289 -8.76 -22.12 20.87
N SER A 290 -9.30 -22.61 21.96
CA SER A 290 -8.51 -22.94 23.16
C SER A 290 -7.52 -24.06 22.91
N GLU A 291 -7.89 -25.11 22.16
CA GLU A 291 -7.00 -26.21 21.79
C GLU A 291 -5.81 -25.74 20.97
N ASP A 292 -6.01 -24.86 19.99
CA ASP A 292 -4.92 -24.35 19.14
C ASP A 292 -3.97 -23.44 19.95
N SER A 293 -4.47 -22.64 20.90
CA SER A 293 -3.66 -21.82 21.79
C SER A 293 -2.79 -22.68 22.73
N VAL A 294 -3.37 -23.69 23.38
CA VAL A 294 -2.65 -24.63 24.26
C VAL A 294 -1.54 -25.32 23.49
N ARG A 295 -1.80 -25.76 22.27
CA ARG A 295 -0.83 -26.47 21.42
C ARG A 295 0.41 -25.63 21.09
N ALA A 296 0.24 -24.33 20.86
CA ALA A 296 1.37 -23.40 20.64
C ALA A 296 2.24 -23.28 21.89
N HIS A 297 1.62 -23.14 23.09
CA HIS A 297 2.33 -23.05 24.36
C HIS A 297 3.02 -24.37 24.74
N GLU A 298 2.40 -25.53 24.51
CA GLU A 298 3.03 -26.83 24.70
C GLU A 298 4.28 -27.01 23.82
N ARG A 299 4.21 -26.57 22.56
CA ARG A 299 5.34 -26.61 21.67
C ARG A 299 6.47 -25.67 22.12
N ARG A 300 6.16 -24.46 22.57
CA ARG A 300 7.13 -23.54 23.22
C ARG A 300 7.81 -24.24 24.42
N ASN A 301 7.02 -24.82 25.30
CA ASN A 301 7.54 -25.53 26.48
C ASN A 301 8.44 -26.73 26.10
N GLN A 302 8.13 -27.41 24.98
CA GLN A 302 9.00 -28.46 24.44
C GLN A 302 10.34 -27.90 23.96
N VAL A 303 10.37 -26.70 23.33
CA VAL A 303 11.62 -26.03 22.95
C VAL A 303 12.45 -25.68 24.19
N LEU A 304 11.82 -25.07 25.20
CA LEU A 304 12.49 -24.77 26.48
C LEU A 304 13.04 -26.02 27.15
N PHE A 305 12.31 -27.13 27.11
CA PHE A 305 12.79 -28.44 27.63
C PHE A 305 14.02 -28.96 26.86
N GLN A 306 14.03 -28.86 25.52
CA GLN A 306 15.19 -29.27 24.73
C GLN A 306 16.39 -28.38 25.04
N TRP A 307 16.20 -27.07 25.16
CA TRP A 307 17.26 -26.14 25.51
C TRP A 307 17.86 -26.45 26.89
N LYS A 308 17.03 -26.68 27.92
CA LYS A 308 17.49 -27.13 29.24
C LYS A 308 18.26 -28.46 29.14
N ARG A 309 17.75 -29.43 28.38
CA ARG A 309 18.40 -30.74 28.17
C ARG A 309 19.78 -30.56 27.54
N SER A 310 19.93 -29.76 26.52
CA SER A 310 21.21 -29.48 25.86
C SER A 310 22.15 -28.71 26.79
N THR A 311 21.63 -27.84 27.69
CA THR A 311 22.42 -27.20 28.75
C THR A 311 23.00 -28.24 29.73
N ILE A 312 22.20 -29.20 30.20
CA ILE A 312 22.63 -30.26 31.11
C ILE A 312 23.64 -31.17 30.39
N ALA A 313 23.54 -31.34 29.09
CA ALA A 313 24.49 -32.13 28.28
C ALA A 313 25.78 -31.33 27.94
N GLU A 314 25.98 -30.15 28.52
CA GLU A 314 27.15 -29.30 28.32
C GLU A 314 27.44 -28.99 26.83
N ASN A 315 26.39 -28.77 26.06
CA ASN A 315 26.51 -28.44 24.63
C ASN A 315 27.26 -27.13 24.42
N GLN A 316 28.49 -27.19 23.95
CA GLN A 316 29.36 -26.04 23.72
C GLN A 316 28.86 -25.09 22.61
N ALA A 317 27.89 -25.53 21.81
CA ALA A 317 27.26 -24.68 20.77
C ALA A 317 26.33 -23.62 21.36
N LEU A 318 25.87 -23.77 22.61
CA LEU A 318 24.97 -22.79 23.25
C LEU A 318 25.74 -21.65 23.88
N LYS A 319 25.32 -20.41 23.58
CA LYS A 319 25.89 -19.21 24.20
C LYS A 319 25.22 -18.86 25.52
N ASN A 320 23.94 -19.18 25.66
CA ASN A 320 23.15 -18.94 26.87
C ASN A 320 22.57 -20.25 27.41
N LEU A 321 22.88 -20.52 28.66
CA LEU A 321 22.41 -21.72 29.33
C LEU A 321 21.00 -21.49 29.89
N MET A 322 20.25 -22.60 30.07
CA MET A 322 18.95 -22.59 30.73
C MET A 322 19.00 -23.45 31.99
N THR A 323 18.86 -22.80 33.15
CA THR A 323 18.85 -23.52 34.44
C THR A 323 17.51 -24.22 34.69
N GLN A 324 17.46 -25.12 35.65
CA GLN A 324 16.22 -25.78 36.07
C GLN A 324 15.20 -24.76 36.60
N GLU A 325 15.65 -23.82 37.41
CA GLU A 325 14.80 -22.78 38.02
C GLU A 325 14.21 -21.84 36.94
N GLU A 326 15.02 -21.40 35.97
CA GLU A 326 14.53 -20.63 34.81
C GLU A 326 13.50 -21.41 34.00
N TYR A 327 13.76 -22.69 33.72
CA TYR A 327 12.83 -23.55 32.99
C TYR A 327 11.49 -23.67 33.71
N ASP A 328 11.51 -23.91 35.01
CA ASP A 328 10.30 -24.07 35.83
C ASP A 328 9.49 -22.76 35.91
N THR A 329 10.17 -21.62 35.87
CA THR A 329 9.55 -20.30 35.84
C THR A 329 8.94 -19.99 34.47
N LEU A 330 9.74 -20.12 33.40
CA LEU A 330 9.34 -19.77 32.04
C LEU A 330 8.23 -20.64 31.47
N THR A 331 8.20 -21.94 31.85
CA THR A 331 7.12 -22.85 31.40
C THR A 331 5.75 -22.52 32.00
N LYS A 332 5.70 -21.93 33.20
CA LYS A 332 4.45 -21.49 33.84
C LYS A 332 3.96 -20.14 33.34
N GLN A 333 4.86 -19.35 32.75
CA GLN A 333 4.52 -18.03 32.25
C GLN A 333 3.69 -18.13 30.98
N HIS A 334 2.53 -17.43 30.97
CA HIS A 334 1.79 -17.25 29.73
C HIS A 334 2.49 -16.22 28.85
N GLN A 335 2.90 -16.62 27.64
CA GLN A 335 3.50 -15.69 26.67
C GLN A 335 2.38 -15.02 25.88
N ALA A 336 2.11 -13.76 26.18
CA ALA A 336 1.23 -12.91 25.38
C ALA A 336 1.92 -12.53 24.07
N THR A 337 1.15 -12.43 23.02
CA THR A 337 1.58 -11.85 21.74
C THR A 337 1.08 -10.41 21.64
N ASN A 338 1.90 -9.53 21.06
CA ASN A 338 1.49 -8.19 20.63
C ASN A 338 1.37 -8.20 19.10
N TYR A 339 0.33 -8.87 18.63
CA TYR A 339 0.16 -9.18 17.22
C TYR A 339 -0.15 -7.95 16.37
N GLN A 340 0.66 -7.77 15.33
CA GLN A 340 0.50 -6.71 14.34
C GLN A 340 0.11 -7.32 12.98
N ILE A 341 -1.00 -6.87 12.41
CA ILE A 341 -1.33 -7.21 11.04
C ILE A 341 -0.39 -6.40 10.15
N VAL A 342 0.51 -7.06 9.45
CA VAL A 342 1.37 -6.40 8.46
C VAL A 342 0.79 -6.64 7.07
N ASP A 343 0.09 -5.62 6.56
CA ASP A 343 -0.44 -5.58 5.19
C ASP A 343 0.28 -4.45 4.44
N HIS A 344 0.55 -4.66 3.14
CA HIS A 344 1.08 -3.62 2.25
C HIS A 344 0.16 -2.38 2.15
N LYS A 345 -1.10 -2.50 2.59
CA LYS A 345 -2.07 -1.41 2.65
C LYS A 345 -1.89 -0.51 3.87
N GLN A 346 -1.26 -1.00 4.95
CA GLN A 346 -1.01 -0.24 6.16
C GLN A 346 0.26 0.62 6.03
N GLY A 347 0.35 1.69 6.81
CA GLY A 347 1.47 2.62 6.81
C GLY A 347 1.08 4.00 6.29
N ILE A 348 2.05 4.89 6.25
CA ILE A 348 1.88 6.30 5.85
C ILE A 348 1.62 6.38 4.34
N ALA A 349 0.74 7.28 3.92
CA ALA A 349 0.44 7.59 2.52
C ALA A 349 0.05 6.38 1.64
N PRO A 350 -0.96 5.56 2.00
CA PRO A 350 -1.27 4.32 1.28
C PRO A 350 -1.69 4.56 -0.19
N TYR A 351 -2.45 5.59 -0.47
CA TYR A 351 -2.83 5.97 -1.85
C TYR A 351 -1.63 6.38 -2.70
N PHE A 352 -0.72 7.17 -2.11
CA PHE A 352 0.53 7.55 -2.76
C PHE A 352 1.35 6.30 -3.11
N ARG A 353 1.52 5.38 -2.17
CA ARG A 353 2.29 4.15 -2.39
C ARG A 353 1.69 3.30 -3.51
N GLU A 354 0.35 3.18 -3.60
CA GLU A 354 -0.29 2.46 -4.70
C GLU A 354 -0.08 3.16 -6.06
N SER A 355 -0.19 4.49 -6.11
CA SER A 355 0.15 5.28 -7.29
C SER A 355 1.62 5.12 -7.69
N LEU A 356 2.52 5.16 -6.70
CA LEU A 356 3.96 4.97 -6.88
C LEU A 356 4.28 3.58 -7.43
N ARG A 357 3.62 2.53 -6.94
CA ARG A 357 3.76 1.15 -7.42
C ARG A 357 3.52 1.06 -8.94
N SER A 358 2.46 1.69 -9.42
CA SER A 358 2.17 1.75 -10.86
C SER A 358 3.26 2.50 -11.61
N GLN A 359 3.69 3.66 -11.11
CA GLN A 359 4.74 4.47 -11.72
C GLN A 359 6.08 3.70 -11.83
N LEU A 360 6.48 2.99 -10.78
CA LEU A 360 7.70 2.18 -10.78
C LEU A 360 7.60 1.00 -11.76
N THR A 361 6.43 0.37 -11.84
CA THR A 361 6.19 -0.72 -12.79
C THR A 361 6.32 -0.23 -14.23
N ASP A 362 5.78 0.94 -14.55
CA ASP A 362 5.87 1.54 -15.87
C ASP A 362 7.31 2.01 -16.17
N LEU A 363 8.01 2.58 -15.18
CA LEU A 363 9.40 3.00 -15.28
C LEU A 363 10.31 1.82 -15.71
N PHE A 364 10.18 0.67 -15.02
CA PHE A 364 11.00 -0.50 -15.30
C PHE A 364 10.63 -1.27 -16.57
N LYS A 365 9.48 -0.97 -17.16
CA LYS A 365 9.07 -1.48 -18.47
C LYS A 365 9.47 -0.55 -19.63
N LYS A 366 9.98 0.65 -19.33
CA LYS A 366 10.33 1.63 -20.34
C LYS A 366 11.50 1.12 -21.21
N CYS A 367 11.29 1.13 -22.52
CA CYS A 367 12.31 0.76 -23.50
C CYS A 367 12.81 2.00 -24.24
N ASN A 368 14.05 1.95 -24.69
CA ASN A 368 14.60 2.90 -25.63
C ASN A 368 14.06 2.61 -27.06
N PRO A 369 14.35 3.45 -28.08
CA PRO A 369 13.90 3.23 -29.45
C PRO A 369 14.32 1.88 -30.05
N ASP A 370 15.43 1.27 -29.57
CA ASP A 370 15.94 -0.02 -30.02
C ASP A 370 15.23 -1.21 -29.32
N GLY A 371 14.21 -0.96 -28.51
CA GLY A 371 13.46 -1.98 -27.78
C GLY A 371 14.14 -2.57 -26.56
N LYS A 372 15.31 -2.03 -26.14
CA LYS A 372 16.00 -2.45 -24.93
C LYS A 372 15.48 -1.69 -23.71
N LEU A 373 15.40 -2.36 -22.56
CA LEU A 373 15.04 -1.72 -21.30
C LEU A 373 16.02 -0.59 -20.95
N VAL A 374 15.45 0.58 -20.57
CA VAL A 374 16.25 1.74 -20.11
C VAL A 374 16.91 1.40 -18.77
N TYR A 375 16.17 0.73 -17.89
CA TYR A 375 16.63 0.28 -16.58
C TYR A 375 16.59 -1.23 -16.53
N ALA A 376 17.75 -1.87 -16.78
CA ALA A 376 17.88 -3.32 -16.80
C ALA A 376 18.88 -3.80 -15.75
N LYS A 377 18.64 -5.00 -15.22
CA LYS A 377 19.62 -5.72 -14.42
C LYS A 377 20.79 -6.19 -15.28
N LYS A 378 21.87 -6.67 -14.68
CA LYS A 378 23.05 -7.18 -15.39
C LYS A 378 22.74 -8.33 -16.36
N ASP A 379 21.71 -9.12 -16.06
CA ASP A 379 21.18 -10.21 -16.90
C ASP A 379 20.24 -9.74 -18.02
N GLY A 380 20.03 -8.43 -18.16
CA GLY A 380 19.12 -7.83 -19.14
C GLY A 380 17.64 -7.86 -18.76
N SER A 381 17.27 -8.44 -17.62
CA SER A 381 15.88 -8.47 -17.15
C SER A 381 15.46 -7.15 -16.49
N ALA A 382 14.13 -6.89 -16.48
CA ALA A 382 13.55 -5.73 -15.77
C ALA A 382 13.65 -5.88 -14.26
N TYR A 383 13.81 -4.75 -13.56
CA TYR A 383 13.64 -4.72 -12.11
C TYR A 383 12.20 -4.98 -11.71
N ASN A 384 12.02 -5.68 -10.60
CA ASN A 384 10.73 -6.01 -10.02
C ASN A 384 10.61 -5.44 -8.61
N VAL A 385 9.68 -4.50 -8.41
CA VAL A 385 9.45 -3.82 -7.13
C VAL A 385 9.09 -4.75 -5.97
N TYR A 386 8.63 -5.97 -6.26
CA TYR A 386 8.19 -6.92 -5.24
C TYR A 386 9.27 -7.92 -4.82
N ARG A 387 10.40 -8.00 -5.55
CA ARG A 387 11.35 -9.12 -5.39
C ARG A 387 12.81 -8.70 -5.30
N ASP A 388 13.15 -7.52 -5.81
CA ASP A 388 14.56 -7.15 -6.02
C ASP A 388 15.16 -6.31 -4.87
N GLY A 389 14.40 -6.06 -3.79
CA GLY A 389 14.89 -5.38 -2.60
C GLY A 389 15.34 -3.94 -2.86
N LEU A 390 14.55 -3.21 -3.64
CA LEU A 390 14.88 -1.84 -4.02
C LEU A 390 14.69 -0.88 -2.84
N LYS A 391 15.50 0.17 -2.78
CA LYS A 391 15.32 1.32 -1.90
C LYS A 391 14.79 2.47 -2.74
N VAL A 392 13.57 2.90 -2.48
CA VAL A 392 12.89 3.97 -3.22
C VAL A 392 12.79 5.20 -2.33
N PHE A 393 13.52 6.25 -2.68
CA PHE A 393 13.52 7.53 -1.96
C PHE A 393 12.53 8.46 -2.63
N THR A 394 11.54 8.94 -1.85
CA THR A 394 10.44 9.75 -2.35
C THR A 394 10.54 11.19 -1.87
N THR A 395 9.65 12.04 -2.36
CA THR A 395 9.54 13.45 -2.00
C THR A 395 8.54 13.72 -0.87
N ILE A 396 7.84 12.68 -0.38
CA ILE A 396 6.80 12.80 0.65
C ILE A 396 7.43 13.20 1.99
N ASN A 397 6.94 14.31 2.55
CA ASN A 397 7.29 14.73 3.90
C ASN A 397 6.30 14.13 4.91
N VAL A 398 6.81 13.43 5.92
CA VAL A 398 5.99 12.67 6.89
C VAL A 398 5.07 13.56 7.70
N SER A 399 5.57 14.71 8.17
CA SER A 399 4.77 15.67 8.95
C SER A 399 3.65 16.24 8.10
N LEU A 400 3.95 16.75 6.90
CA LEU A 400 2.95 17.30 5.99
C LEU A 400 1.93 16.25 5.56
N GLN A 401 2.34 15.02 5.30
CA GLN A 401 1.43 13.91 4.98
C GLN A 401 0.47 13.63 6.14
N THR A 402 1.00 13.53 7.35
CA THR A 402 0.21 13.26 8.56
C THR A 402 -0.79 14.38 8.85
N TYR A 403 -0.36 15.64 8.65
CA TYR A 403 -1.26 16.80 8.84
C TYR A 403 -2.34 16.85 7.77
N ALA A 404 -2.05 16.46 6.54
CA ALA A 404 -3.03 16.39 5.46
C ALA A 404 -4.09 15.29 5.72
N GLU A 405 -3.67 14.09 6.11
CA GLU A 405 -4.58 12.99 6.49
C GLU A 405 -5.45 13.39 7.69
N GLY A 406 -4.83 13.97 8.73
CA GLY A 406 -5.53 14.43 9.93
C GLY A 406 -6.54 15.57 9.66
N ALA A 407 -6.19 16.55 8.82
CA ALA A 407 -7.06 17.64 8.43
C ALA A 407 -8.27 17.14 7.64
N MET A 408 -8.07 16.24 6.68
CA MET A 408 -9.13 15.61 5.90
C MET A 408 -10.07 14.82 6.80
N LYS A 409 -9.54 13.92 7.61
CA LYS A 409 -10.33 13.11 8.56
C LYS A 409 -11.14 14.00 9.48
N ARG A 410 -10.53 15.01 10.11
CA ARG A 410 -11.18 15.91 11.05
C ARG A 410 -12.38 16.63 10.42
N HIS A 411 -12.18 17.31 9.28
CA HIS A 411 -13.26 18.07 8.68
C HIS A 411 -14.42 17.21 8.19
N LEU A 412 -14.07 16.07 7.54
CA LEU A 412 -15.10 15.17 7.01
C LEU A 412 -15.87 14.49 8.14
N SER A 413 -15.19 13.91 9.13
CA SER A 413 -15.86 13.15 10.19
C SER A 413 -16.62 14.02 11.19
N GLU A 414 -16.03 15.15 11.62
CA GLU A 414 -16.58 15.97 12.70
C GLU A 414 -17.62 16.98 12.21
N THR A 415 -17.54 17.42 10.95
CA THR A 415 -18.37 18.53 10.45
C THR A 415 -19.16 18.16 9.20
N LEU A 416 -18.50 17.79 8.11
CA LEU A 416 -19.15 17.77 6.80
C LEU A 416 -20.04 16.52 6.61
N GLN A 417 -19.60 15.34 6.98
CA GLN A 417 -20.40 14.11 6.88
C GLN A 417 -21.66 14.17 7.76
N PRO A 418 -21.60 14.61 9.04
CA PRO A 418 -22.82 14.80 9.84
C PRO A 418 -23.85 15.73 9.18
N GLU A 419 -23.40 16.84 8.58
CA GLU A 419 -24.29 17.77 7.86
C GLU A 419 -24.81 17.15 6.55
N PHE A 420 -23.99 16.31 5.89
CA PHE A 420 -24.40 15.57 4.72
C PHE A 420 -25.44 14.50 5.05
N ASP A 421 -25.32 13.83 6.17
CA ASP A 421 -26.27 12.83 6.62
C ASP A 421 -27.62 13.47 6.99
N LYS A 422 -27.60 14.66 7.62
CA LYS A 422 -28.81 15.46 7.84
C LYS A 422 -29.50 15.84 6.53
N ASN A 423 -28.70 16.28 5.52
CA ASN A 423 -29.20 16.55 4.17
C ASN A 423 -29.84 15.31 3.54
N ASN A 424 -29.17 14.14 3.64
CA ASN A 424 -29.64 12.90 3.03
C ASN A 424 -30.95 12.39 3.63
N ARG A 425 -31.15 12.54 4.96
CA ARG A 425 -32.41 12.19 5.63
C ARG A 425 -33.63 12.93 5.08
N THR A 426 -33.43 14.05 4.42
CA THR A 426 -34.50 14.84 3.79
C THR A 426 -34.81 14.44 2.35
N LEU A 427 -34.08 13.47 1.78
CA LEU A 427 -34.27 13.00 0.41
C LEU A 427 -35.37 11.92 0.33
N LYS A 428 -36.04 11.83 -0.81
CA LYS A 428 -37.03 10.78 -1.08
C LYS A 428 -36.40 9.40 -1.21
N ARG A 429 -35.17 9.36 -1.78
CA ARG A 429 -34.39 8.15 -2.05
C ARG A 429 -32.93 8.33 -1.63
N PRO A 430 -32.63 8.38 -0.34
CA PRO A 430 -31.27 8.56 0.12
C PRO A 430 -30.33 7.48 -0.46
N PRO A 431 -29.08 7.85 -0.81
CA PRO A 431 -28.45 9.19 -0.75
C PRO A 431 -28.66 10.03 -2.02
N PHE A 432 -29.48 9.61 -2.96
CA PHE A 432 -29.65 10.24 -4.27
C PHE A 432 -30.51 11.50 -4.21
N THR A 433 -30.07 12.56 -4.91
CA THR A 433 -30.83 13.81 -5.03
C THR A 433 -32.22 13.60 -5.63
N ASN A 434 -33.22 14.37 -5.19
CA ASN A 434 -34.57 14.32 -5.74
C ASN A 434 -34.70 14.81 -7.19
N ARG A 435 -33.58 15.33 -7.78
CA ARG A 435 -33.55 15.80 -9.18
C ARG A 435 -33.36 14.69 -10.19
N ILE A 436 -33.06 13.45 -9.79
CA ILE A 436 -33.01 12.29 -10.67
C ILE A 436 -34.28 11.45 -10.53
N ASN A 437 -34.66 10.77 -11.62
CA ASN A 437 -35.77 9.82 -11.59
C ASN A 437 -35.36 8.46 -10.98
N GLU A 438 -36.29 7.55 -10.84
CA GLU A 438 -36.08 6.23 -10.27
C GLU A 438 -35.17 5.34 -11.12
N GLU A 439 -35.31 5.42 -12.41
CA GLU A 439 -34.53 4.64 -13.38
C GLU A 439 -33.03 4.97 -13.30
N VAL A 440 -32.69 6.26 -13.19
CA VAL A 440 -31.30 6.69 -12.99
C VAL A 440 -30.76 6.24 -11.63
N ALA A 441 -31.55 6.35 -10.57
CA ALA A 441 -31.13 5.86 -9.24
C ALA A 441 -30.89 4.34 -9.26
N GLU A 442 -31.77 3.57 -9.91
CA GLU A 442 -31.61 2.12 -10.05
C GLU A 442 -30.41 1.74 -10.93
N THR A 443 -30.15 2.50 -11.99
CA THR A 443 -28.93 2.33 -12.80
C THR A 443 -27.65 2.50 -11.97
N LEU A 444 -27.61 3.47 -11.08
CA LEU A 444 -26.47 3.71 -10.16
C LEU A 444 -26.33 2.57 -9.12
N MET A 445 -27.46 2.06 -8.62
CA MET A 445 -27.47 0.90 -7.72
C MET A 445 -26.98 -0.36 -8.44
N ASN A 446 -27.45 -0.61 -9.65
CA ASN A 446 -27.02 -1.74 -10.48
C ASN A 446 -25.52 -1.69 -10.79
N SER A 447 -24.97 -0.50 -11.05
CA SER A 447 -23.52 -0.31 -11.19
C SER A 447 -22.78 -0.72 -9.93
N GLY A 448 -23.26 -0.33 -8.74
CA GLY A 448 -22.71 -0.74 -7.44
C GLY A 448 -22.75 -2.25 -7.22
N ARG A 449 -23.91 -2.90 -7.52
CA ARG A 449 -24.03 -4.37 -7.41
C ARG A 449 -23.02 -5.08 -8.29
N LYS A 450 -22.93 -4.72 -9.58
CA LYS A 450 -22.01 -5.35 -10.55
C LYS A 450 -20.54 -5.18 -10.18
N LYS A 451 -20.15 -4.08 -9.53
CA LYS A 451 -18.79 -3.83 -9.05
C LYS A 451 -18.47 -4.59 -7.75
N SER A 452 -19.46 -5.06 -6.99
CA SER A 452 -19.25 -5.73 -5.71
C SER A 452 -18.55 -7.08 -5.86
N GLU A 453 -17.81 -7.48 -4.84
CA GLU A 453 -17.17 -8.79 -4.77
C GLU A 453 -18.20 -9.91 -4.76
N ARG A 454 -19.32 -9.74 -4.05
CA ARG A 454 -20.45 -10.68 -4.04
C ARG A 454 -20.90 -11.03 -5.45
N PHE A 455 -21.18 -10.02 -6.29
CA PHE A 455 -21.62 -10.25 -7.67
C PHE A 455 -20.58 -11.00 -8.49
N ARG A 456 -19.31 -10.58 -8.41
CA ARG A 456 -18.21 -11.21 -9.18
C ARG A 456 -17.98 -12.65 -8.77
N THR A 457 -17.97 -12.94 -7.47
CA THR A 457 -17.76 -14.28 -6.94
C THR A 457 -18.91 -15.22 -7.30
N MET A 458 -20.17 -14.81 -7.11
CA MET A 458 -21.35 -15.62 -7.45
C MET A 458 -21.43 -15.87 -8.95
N LYS A 459 -21.13 -14.85 -9.77
CA LYS A 459 -21.10 -14.99 -11.24
C LYS A 459 -20.00 -15.96 -11.69
N ALA A 460 -18.80 -15.88 -11.10
CA ALA A 460 -17.71 -16.82 -11.38
C ALA A 460 -18.05 -18.26 -10.95
N ALA A 461 -18.88 -18.43 -9.91
CA ALA A 461 -19.40 -19.72 -9.47
C ALA A 461 -20.56 -20.25 -10.34
N GLY A 462 -20.97 -19.53 -11.39
CA GLY A 462 -22.03 -19.96 -12.33
C GLY A 462 -23.45 -19.74 -11.81
N VAL A 463 -23.65 -18.94 -10.75
CA VAL A 463 -24.97 -18.61 -10.22
C VAL A 463 -25.74 -17.73 -11.19
N SER A 464 -27.04 -17.98 -11.35
CA SER A 464 -27.91 -17.23 -12.28
C SER A 464 -28.01 -15.74 -11.84
N THR A 465 -28.18 -14.84 -12.81
CA THR A 465 -28.32 -13.40 -12.51
C THR A 465 -29.49 -13.10 -11.58
N ALA A 466 -30.61 -13.81 -11.75
CA ALA A 466 -31.79 -13.63 -10.90
C ALA A 466 -31.55 -14.05 -9.44
N GLU A 467 -30.83 -15.14 -9.20
CA GLU A 467 -30.42 -15.57 -7.85
C GLU A 467 -29.41 -14.61 -7.24
N ILE A 468 -28.46 -14.09 -8.04
CA ILE A 468 -27.52 -13.07 -7.59
C ILE A 468 -28.28 -11.82 -7.14
N GLU A 469 -29.21 -11.29 -7.96
CA GLU A 469 -30.03 -10.13 -7.61
C GLU A 469 -30.83 -10.35 -6.32
N LYS A 470 -31.47 -11.50 -6.18
CA LYS A 470 -32.21 -11.86 -4.95
C LYS A 470 -31.30 -11.89 -3.72
N SER A 471 -30.03 -12.29 -3.88
CA SER A 471 -29.07 -12.31 -2.77
C SER A 471 -28.76 -10.92 -2.20
N PHE A 472 -28.99 -9.84 -2.99
CA PHE A 472 -28.78 -8.46 -2.53
C PHE A 472 -29.92 -7.93 -1.64
N GLU A 473 -31.03 -8.66 -1.56
CA GLU A 473 -32.17 -8.30 -0.69
C GLU A 473 -32.15 -9.03 0.65
N LEU A 474 -31.26 -10.02 0.81
CA LEU A 474 -31.21 -10.82 2.03
C LEU A 474 -30.33 -10.15 3.09
N PRO A 475 -30.83 -9.98 4.33
CA PRO A 475 -30.03 -9.49 5.46
C PRO A 475 -28.78 -10.35 5.65
N THR A 476 -27.63 -9.72 5.72
CA THR A 476 -26.33 -10.39 5.84
C THR A 476 -25.51 -9.69 6.91
N GLN A 477 -24.89 -10.46 7.80
CA GLN A 477 -23.93 -9.90 8.75
C GLN A 477 -22.68 -9.40 7.99
N MET A 478 -22.31 -8.16 8.23
CA MET A 478 -21.18 -7.52 7.58
C MET A 478 -20.54 -6.48 8.49
N ARG A 479 -19.27 -6.22 8.24
CA ARG A 479 -18.52 -5.14 8.86
C ARG A 479 -18.45 -3.98 7.87
N ILE A 480 -18.85 -2.80 8.30
CA ILE A 480 -18.91 -1.60 7.44
C ILE A 480 -18.02 -0.50 7.99
N PHE A 481 -17.53 0.36 7.08
CA PHE A 481 -16.77 1.54 7.43
C PHE A 481 -17.53 2.46 8.39
N SER A 482 -16.82 3.01 9.35
CA SER A 482 -17.26 4.16 10.16
C SER A 482 -16.06 5.11 10.32
N TRP A 483 -16.32 6.39 10.58
CA TRP A 483 -15.27 7.38 10.83
C TRP A 483 -14.43 7.12 12.11
N GLY A 484 -14.94 6.29 13.01
CA GLY A 484 -14.20 5.72 14.15
C GLY A 484 -13.74 4.31 13.83
N ASP A 485 -14.16 3.34 14.64
CA ASP A 485 -13.94 1.92 14.39
C ASP A 485 -15.05 1.38 13.48
N ASP A 486 -14.69 0.41 12.63
CA ASP A 486 -15.65 -0.30 11.79
C ASP A 486 -16.79 -0.91 12.63
N ILE A 487 -17.99 -0.93 12.08
CA ILE A 487 -19.19 -1.40 12.76
C ILE A 487 -19.61 -2.77 12.22
N ASP A 488 -19.75 -3.73 13.12
CA ASP A 488 -20.40 -5.02 12.82
C ASP A 488 -21.93 -4.84 12.88
N THR A 489 -22.60 -5.12 11.75
CA THR A 489 -24.04 -4.90 11.61
C THR A 489 -24.69 -5.92 10.69
N ILE A 490 -26.03 -5.95 10.67
CA ILE A 490 -26.82 -6.76 9.74
C ILE A 490 -27.55 -5.81 8.80
N LEU A 491 -27.15 -5.83 7.53
CA LEU A 491 -27.77 -5.04 6.46
C LEU A 491 -28.05 -5.92 5.24
N THR A 492 -28.98 -5.49 4.39
CA THR A 492 -29.01 -6.05 3.04
C THR A 492 -27.79 -5.52 2.25
N PRO A 493 -27.21 -6.31 1.32
CA PRO A 493 -26.15 -5.79 0.45
C PRO A 493 -26.57 -4.53 -0.33
N ASN A 494 -27.84 -4.37 -0.67
CA ASN A 494 -28.37 -3.15 -1.27
C ASN A 494 -28.25 -1.94 -0.30
N ASP A 495 -28.58 -2.13 0.97
CA ASP A 495 -28.47 -1.03 1.97
C ASP A 495 -27.02 -0.69 2.24
N SER A 496 -26.10 -1.67 2.25
CA SER A 496 -24.68 -1.39 2.36
C SER A 496 -24.16 -0.58 1.16
N ILE A 497 -24.58 -0.88 -0.07
CA ILE A 497 -24.23 -0.07 -1.25
C ILE A 497 -24.73 1.36 -1.10
N ARG A 498 -25.98 1.57 -0.64
CA ARG A 498 -26.52 2.91 -0.38
C ARG A 498 -25.71 3.66 0.68
N TYR A 499 -25.35 2.95 1.76
CA TYR A 499 -24.51 3.48 2.81
C TYR A 499 -23.17 3.98 2.28
N TYR A 500 -22.43 3.14 1.55
CA TYR A 500 -21.13 3.49 1.00
C TYR A 500 -21.21 4.63 -0.03
N LYS A 501 -22.27 4.69 -0.84
CA LYS A 501 -22.53 5.80 -1.78
C LYS A 501 -22.81 7.12 -1.05
N GLY A 502 -23.30 7.08 0.18
CA GLY A 502 -23.53 8.23 1.03
C GLY A 502 -22.29 8.77 1.74
N ILE A 503 -21.14 8.12 1.66
CA ILE A 503 -19.90 8.57 2.28
C ILE A 503 -19.18 9.56 1.34
N LEU A 504 -18.91 10.77 1.86
CA LEU A 504 -18.14 11.77 1.14
C LEU A 504 -16.68 11.32 0.97
N GLN A 505 -16.15 11.56 -0.21
CA GLN A 505 -14.78 11.29 -0.59
C GLN A 505 -14.01 12.59 -0.73
N SER A 506 -12.68 12.51 -0.68
CA SER A 506 -11.81 13.66 -0.87
C SER A 506 -10.47 13.25 -1.48
N GLY A 507 -9.87 14.17 -2.21
CA GLY A 507 -8.51 14.07 -2.70
C GLY A 507 -7.74 15.34 -2.36
N MET A 508 -6.51 15.20 -1.84
CA MET A 508 -5.65 16.34 -1.48
C MET A 508 -4.22 16.05 -1.89
N MET A 509 -3.58 17.03 -2.53
CA MET A 509 -2.16 17.00 -2.85
C MET A 509 -1.51 18.34 -2.49
N SER A 510 -0.34 18.30 -1.88
CA SER A 510 0.50 19.46 -1.61
C SER A 510 1.83 19.32 -2.34
N LEU A 511 2.28 20.39 -3.01
CA LEU A 511 3.44 20.40 -3.88
C LEU A 511 4.28 21.65 -3.59
N GLU A 512 5.60 21.51 -3.56
CA GLU A 512 6.58 22.58 -3.49
C GLU A 512 6.77 23.19 -4.90
N PRO A 513 6.41 24.47 -5.13
CA PRO A 513 6.37 25.02 -6.47
C PRO A 513 7.74 25.16 -7.14
N SER A 514 8.79 25.46 -6.37
CA SER A 514 10.16 25.69 -6.88
C SER A 514 10.81 24.42 -7.45
N THR A 515 10.51 23.25 -6.87
CA THR A 515 11.09 21.95 -7.25
C THR A 515 10.13 21.04 -8.00
N GLY A 516 8.83 21.26 -7.84
CA GLY A 516 7.80 20.31 -8.27
C GLY A 516 7.68 19.06 -7.37
N PHE A 517 8.29 19.05 -6.19
CA PHE A 517 8.26 17.90 -5.26
C PHE A 517 6.90 17.78 -4.59
N VAL A 518 6.31 16.59 -4.70
CA VAL A 518 5.04 16.27 -4.01
C VAL A 518 5.34 15.98 -2.56
N LYS A 519 4.87 16.85 -1.65
CA LYS A 519 5.13 16.75 -0.20
C LYS A 519 4.05 15.99 0.56
N ALA A 520 2.79 16.01 0.09
CA ALA A 520 1.70 15.25 0.67
C ALA A 520 0.72 14.76 -0.41
N TRP A 521 0.13 13.56 -0.19
CA TRP A 521 -0.81 12.94 -1.11
C TRP A 521 -1.84 12.11 -0.34
N VAL A 522 -3.06 12.58 -0.29
CA VAL A 522 -4.18 11.89 0.37
C VAL A 522 -5.27 11.62 -0.67
N GLY A 523 -5.33 10.38 -1.16
CA GLY A 523 -6.19 9.99 -2.27
C GLY A 523 -7.63 9.65 -1.91
N GLY A 524 -7.95 9.54 -0.62
CA GLY A 524 -9.28 9.23 -0.12
C GLY A 524 -9.33 9.19 1.40
N VAL A 525 -10.48 8.84 1.95
CA VAL A 525 -10.77 8.93 3.39
C VAL A 525 -10.29 7.71 4.18
N ASP A 526 -10.26 6.56 3.55
CA ASP A 526 -9.79 5.29 4.12
C ASP A 526 -9.41 4.32 3.01
N PHE A 527 -8.14 3.91 2.95
CA PHE A 527 -7.64 3.07 1.87
C PHE A 527 -8.15 1.61 1.92
N HIS A 528 -8.54 1.13 3.10
CA HIS A 528 -9.04 -0.23 3.26
C HIS A 528 -10.42 -0.39 2.60
N HIS A 529 -11.29 0.60 2.80
CA HIS A 529 -12.67 0.59 2.29
C HIS A 529 -12.81 1.28 0.93
N PHE A 530 -12.00 2.30 0.64
CA PHE A 530 -12.10 3.15 -0.55
C PHE A 530 -10.73 3.26 -1.25
N ALA A 531 -10.35 2.23 -1.99
CA ALA A 531 -9.03 2.16 -2.62
C ALA A 531 -8.85 3.09 -3.85
N TYR A 532 -9.91 3.76 -4.31
CA TYR A 532 -9.86 4.63 -5.48
C TYR A 532 -9.15 5.96 -5.16
N ASP A 533 -8.08 6.29 -5.90
CA ASP A 533 -7.29 7.50 -5.70
C ASP A 533 -7.92 8.73 -6.38
N HIS A 534 -8.44 9.66 -5.58
CA HIS A 534 -9.04 10.90 -6.03
C HIS A 534 -8.02 12.00 -6.37
N VAL A 535 -6.73 11.80 -6.12
CA VAL A 535 -5.68 12.77 -6.49
C VAL A 535 -5.33 12.65 -7.98
N LYS A 536 -5.06 11.45 -8.48
CA LYS A 536 -4.56 11.24 -9.85
C LYS A 536 -5.53 10.49 -10.74
N GLN A 537 -6.18 9.44 -10.24
CA GLN A 537 -7.15 8.65 -11.02
C GLN A 537 -8.50 9.36 -11.12
N GLY A 538 -8.93 10.01 -10.03
CA GLY A 538 -10.19 10.74 -9.97
C GLY A 538 -10.13 12.02 -10.81
N THR A 539 -10.99 12.10 -11.84
CA THR A 539 -11.22 13.33 -12.60
C THR A 539 -12.61 13.84 -12.26
N ARG A 540 -12.67 15.12 -11.90
CA ARG A 540 -13.90 15.79 -11.45
C ARG A 540 -14.03 17.17 -12.06
N GLN A 541 -15.25 17.64 -12.21
CA GLN A 541 -15.53 18.97 -12.75
C GLN A 541 -14.86 20.03 -11.89
N VAL A 542 -13.95 20.83 -12.49
CA VAL A 542 -13.10 21.75 -11.74
C VAL A 542 -13.81 23.02 -11.30
N GLY A 543 -14.90 23.38 -11.96
CA GLY A 543 -15.63 24.61 -11.67
C GLY A 543 -14.74 25.86 -11.70
N SER A 544 -14.98 26.80 -10.82
CA SER A 544 -14.28 28.09 -10.79
C SER A 544 -12.77 28.01 -10.51
N THR A 545 -12.19 26.85 -10.23
CA THR A 545 -10.72 26.73 -10.08
C THR A 545 -9.98 26.87 -11.42
N ILE A 546 -10.68 26.82 -12.55
CA ILE A 546 -10.12 27.10 -13.88
C ILE A 546 -9.88 28.59 -14.12
N LYS A 547 -10.58 29.48 -13.39
CA LYS A 547 -10.58 30.94 -13.65
C LYS A 547 -9.19 31.56 -13.65
N PRO A 548 -8.25 31.22 -12.76
CA PRO A 548 -6.89 31.77 -12.85
C PRO A 548 -6.28 31.64 -14.25
N PHE A 549 -6.48 30.51 -14.93
CA PHE A 549 -5.96 30.30 -16.29
C PHE A 549 -6.71 31.13 -17.34
N VAL A 550 -8.01 31.35 -17.16
CA VAL A 550 -8.82 32.26 -18.02
C VAL A 550 -8.29 33.68 -17.94
N TYR A 551 -8.05 34.15 -16.71
CA TYR A 551 -7.55 35.52 -16.47
C TYR A 551 -6.10 35.64 -16.92
N SER A 552 -5.24 34.65 -16.64
CA SER A 552 -3.86 34.60 -17.17
C SER A 552 -3.83 34.72 -18.69
N THR A 553 -4.69 34.00 -19.40
CA THR A 553 -4.78 34.05 -20.86
C THR A 553 -5.21 35.45 -21.34
N ALA A 554 -6.22 36.03 -20.71
CA ALA A 554 -6.70 37.36 -21.10
C ALA A 554 -5.66 38.48 -20.87
N LEU A 555 -4.94 38.41 -19.76
CA LEU A 555 -3.84 39.30 -19.44
C LEU A 555 -2.66 39.11 -20.42
N ALA A 556 -2.28 37.85 -20.70
CA ALA A 556 -1.22 37.53 -21.68
C ALA A 556 -1.53 38.02 -23.10
N MET A 557 -2.80 38.03 -23.48
CA MET A 557 -3.27 38.57 -24.75
C MET A 557 -3.41 40.11 -24.74
N GLY A 558 -3.24 40.78 -23.59
CA GLY A 558 -3.42 42.23 -23.44
C GLY A 558 -4.86 42.71 -23.60
N VAL A 559 -5.86 41.82 -23.65
CA VAL A 559 -7.27 42.15 -23.87
C VAL A 559 -8.01 42.57 -22.57
N ALA A 560 -7.37 42.35 -21.44
CA ALA A 560 -7.83 42.82 -20.15
C ALA A 560 -6.64 43.16 -19.23
N LYS A 561 -6.84 44.05 -18.29
CA LYS A 561 -5.92 44.43 -17.22
C LYS A 561 -6.63 44.20 -15.88
N PRO A 562 -5.94 44.06 -14.75
CA PRO A 562 -6.57 43.86 -13.44
C PRO A 562 -7.63 44.91 -13.10
N CYS A 563 -7.35 46.16 -13.41
CA CYS A 563 -8.25 47.33 -13.21
C CYS A 563 -9.30 47.48 -14.31
N THR A 564 -9.27 46.74 -15.41
CA THR A 564 -10.29 46.84 -16.46
C THR A 564 -11.68 46.68 -15.88
N MET A 565 -12.54 47.67 -16.04
CA MET A 565 -13.92 47.64 -15.55
C MET A 565 -14.80 46.79 -16.47
N LEU A 566 -15.46 45.82 -15.88
CA LEU A 566 -16.45 44.94 -16.51
C LEU A 566 -17.84 45.51 -16.21
N LYS A 567 -18.70 45.53 -17.23
CA LYS A 567 -20.03 46.16 -17.12
C LYS A 567 -20.99 45.37 -16.24
N GLY A 568 -21.71 46.08 -15.38
CA GLY A 568 -22.81 45.48 -14.61
C GLY A 568 -23.93 45.05 -15.58
N GLU A 569 -24.09 43.71 -15.68
CA GLU A 569 -25.09 43.11 -16.57
C GLU A 569 -25.80 41.95 -15.85
N VAL A 570 -27.10 41.85 -16.04
CA VAL A 570 -27.92 40.75 -15.47
C VAL A 570 -27.76 39.46 -16.25
N ASN A 571 -27.49 39.50 -17.55
CA ASN A 571 -27.39 38.33 -18.43
C ASN A 571 -26.24 38.49 -19.42
N THR A 572 -25.05 38.18 -19.01
CA THR A 572 -23.90 38.09 -19.92
C THR A 572 -23.96 36.77 -20.70
N CYS A 573 -24.22 36.81 -21.99
CA CYS A 573 -24.37 35.63 -22.85
C CYS A 573 -23.30 35.55 -23.93
N VAL A 574 -23.04 34.38 -24.43
CA VAL A 574 -22.16 34.10 -25.57
C VAL A 574 -22.94 33.32 -26.61
N ASP A 575 -22.88 33.80 -27.85
CA ASP A 575 -23.47 33.11 -28.97
C ASP A 575 -22.58 31.94 -29.37
N VAL A 576 -23.18 30.77 -29.57
CA VAL A 576 -22.52 29.55 -30.01
C VAL A 576 -22.84 29.38 -31.49
N PHE A 577 -21.80 29.34 -32.31
CA PHE A 577 -21.94 29.25 -33.76
C PHE A 577 -21.83 27.79 -34.21
N GLY A 578 -22.72 27.40 -35.14
CA GLY A 578 -22.65 26.13 -35.82
C GLY A 578 -21.60 26.10 -36.93
N SER A 579 -21.47 24.92 -37.56
CA SER A 579 -20.48 24.67 -38.61
C SER A 579 -20.65 25.53 -39.84
N MET A 580 -21.84 26.12 -40.07
CA MET A 580 -22.15 27.04 -41.17
C MET A 580 -22.06 28.52 -40.78
N GLY A 581 -21.52 28.86 -39.59
CA GLY A 581 -21.35 30.24 -39.12
C GLY A 581 -22.64 30.96 -38.65
N ASN A 582 -23.79 30.26 -38.59
CA ASN A 582 -25.02 30.76 -38.00
C ASN A 582 -25.02 30.52 -36.47
N ILE A 583 -25.76 31.35 -35.74
CA ILE A 583 -25.96 31.17 -34.30
C ILE A 583 -26.87 29.94 -34.09
N GLU A 584 -26.29 28.89 -33.55
CA GLU A 584 -27.01 27.64 -33.20
C GLU A 584 -27.72 27.75 -31.84
N SER A 585 -27.04 28.39 -30.87
CA SER A 585 -27.57 28.55 -29.53
C SER A 585 -26.92 29.75 -28.85
N ARG A 586 -27.50 30.14 -27.72
CA ARG A 586 -26.95 31.18 -26.86
C ARG A 586 -26.78 30.63 -25.45
N TRP A 587 -25.56 30.68 -24.96
CA TRP A 587 -25.23 30.24 -23.61
C TRP A 587 -25.08 31.41 -22.66
N CYS A 588 -25.81 31.37 -21.53
CA CYS A 588 -25.76 32.38 -20.48
C CYS A 588 -25.42 31.74 -19.15
N PRO A 589 -24.42 32.22 -18.39
CA PRO A 589 -24.16 31.75 -17.04
C PRO A 589 -25.27 32.21 -16.08
N SER A 590 -25.46 31.50 -14.98
CA SER A 590 -26.28 32.00 -13.88
C SER A 590 -25.56 33.09 -13.07
N GLY A 591 -26.30 33.99 -12.53
CA GLY A 591 -25.82 35.11 -11.72
C GLY A 591 -25.86 36.46 -12.46
N ALA A 592 -25.55 37.54 -11.77
CA ALA A 592 -25.49 38.90 -12.27
C ALA A 592 -24.19 39.57 -11.83
N LEU A 593 -23.73 40.51 -12.58
CA LEU A 593 -22.78 41.53 -12.10
C LEU A 593 -23.62 42.77 -11.81
N ASP A 594 -23.85 43.07 -10.55
CA ASP A 594 -24.80 44.09 -10.06
C ASP A 594 -24.40 45.52 -10.39
N GLN A 595 -23.10 45.74 -10.55
CA GLN A 595 -22.53 47.05 -10.94
C GLN A 595 -21.19 46.83 -11.67
N ASP A 596 -20.64 47.88 -12.23
CA ASP A 596 -19.31 47.83 -12.85
C ASP A 596 -18.27 47.42 -11.80
N ARG A 597 -17.44 46.40 -12.12
CA ARG A 597 -16.43 45.83 -11.24
C ARG A 597 -15.13 45.56 -11.99
N SER A 598 -14.00 45.69 -11.29
CA SER A 598 -12.71 45.40 -11.90
C SER A 598 -12.56 43.87 -12.19
N VAL A 599 -11.70 43.56 -13.12
CA VAL A 599 -11.32 42.20 -13.45
C VAL A 599 -10.76 41.46 -12.22
N GLU A 600 -9.94 42.13 -11.40
CA GLU A 600 -9.39 41.60 -10.15
C GLU A 600 -10.50 41.26 -9.15
N TYR A 601 -11.45 42.15 -8.92
CA TYR A 601 -12.60 41.89 -8.04
C TYR A 601 -13.42 40.70 -8.52
N CYS A 602 -13.64 40.57 -9.82
CA CYS A 602 -14.40 39.43 -10.36
C CYS A 602 -13.67 38.08 -10.19
N LEU A 603 -12.33 38.05 -10.22
CA LEU A 603 -11.56 36.82 -9.89
C LEU A 603 -11.69 36.52 -8.41
N ALA A 604 -11.49 37.50 -7.52
CA ALA A 604 -11.51 37.33 -6.07
C ALA A 604 -12.89 36.84 -5.56
N THR A 605 -13.97 37.42 -6.06
CA THR A 605 -15.34 37.05 -5.71
C THR A 605 -15.90 35.89 -6.52
N SER A 606 -15.08 35.36 -7.47
CA SER A 606 -15.48 34.27 -8.37
C SER A 606 -16.71 34.55 -9.21
N ASN A 607 -16.93 35.80 -9.63
CA ASN A 607 -18.10 36.24 -10.39
C ASN A 607 -18.16 35.55 -11.78
N ASN A 608 -19.29 34.91 -12.10
CA ASN A 608 -19.44 34.15 -13.36
C ASN A 608 -19.68 35.08 -14.56
N PRO A 609 -20.63 36.05 -14.54
CA PRO A 609 -20.81 37.04 -15.60
C PRO A 609 -19.53 37.81 -15.92
N GLY A 610 -18.78 38.26 -14.92
CA GLY A 610 -17.51 38.96 -15.13
C GLY A 610 -16.47 38.06 -15.83
N THR A 611 -16.35 36.77 -15.44
CA THR A 611 -15.47 35.82 -16.12
C THR A 611 -15.87 35.61 -17.59
N VAL A 612 -17.15 35.54 -17.89
CA VAL A 612 -17.65 35.41 -19.27
C VAL A 612 -17.36 36.66 -20.09
N GLN A 613 -17.48 37.90 -19.51
CA GLN A 613 -17.06 39.12 -20.18
C GLN A 613 -15.55 39.09 -20.51
N VAL A 614 -14.69 38.61 -19.60
CA VAL A 614 -13.26 38.45 -19.86
C VAL A 614 -13.02 37.46 -21.01
N MET A 615 -13.71 36.33 -21.04
CA MET A 615 -13.63 35.38 -22.15
C MET A 615 -14.12 35.97 -23.47
N LYS A 616 -15.21 36.78 -23.46
CA LYS A 616 -15.70 37.51 -24.66
C LYS A 616 -14.64 38.44 -25.24
N LYS A 617 -13.83 39.09 -24.39
CA LYS A 617 -12.72 39.95 -24.84
C LYS A 617 -11.61 39.16 -25.56
N MET A 618 -11.49 37.87 -25.28
CA MET A 618 -10.55 36.96 -25.97
C MET A 618 -11.08 36.46 -27.33
N GLY A 619 -12.11 37.02 -27.87
CA GLY A 619 -12.71 36.67 -29.16
C GLY A 619 -13.99 35.80 -29.05
N GLY A 620 -14.68 35.81 -27.91
CA GLY A 620 -15.95 35.11 -27.71
C GLY A 620 -15.83 33.62 -27.96
N TYR A 621 -16.34 33.11 -29.07
CA TYR A 621 -16.29 31.69 -29.45
C TYR A 621 -14.84 31.16 -29.65
N ALA A 622 -13.89 32.02 -29.99
CA ALA A 622 -12.46 31.65 -30.10
C ALA A 622 -11.74 31.62 -28.74
N GLY A 623 -12.31 32.24 -27.72
CA GLY A 623 -11.74 32.32 -26.37
C GLY A 623 -11.32 30.94 -25.77
N PRO A 624 -12.17 29.89 -25.88
CA PRO A 624 -11.84 28.57 -25.42
C PRO A 624 -10.52 28.00 -25.98
N LYS A 625 -10.23 28.20 -27.28
CA LYS A 625 -8.99 27.72 -27.92
C LYS A 625 -7.74 28.40 -27.34
N ASN A 626 -7.81 29.68 -26.97
CA ASN A 626 -6.71 30.40 -26.36
C ASN A 626 -6.42 29.88 -24.94
N ILE A 627 -7.47 29.61 -24.16
CA ILE A 627 -7.34 28.99 -22.84
C ILE A 627 -6.77 27.55 -22.97
N SER A 628 -7.27 26.75 -23.92
CA SER A 628 -6.81 25.39 -24.18
C SER A 628 -5.32 25.34 -24.55
N LYS A 629 -4.83 26.36 -25.27
CA LYS A 629 -3.40 26.49 -25.60
C LYS A 629 -2.54 26.61 -24.34
N LEU A 630 -2.90 27.51 -23.41
CA LEU A 630 -2.22 27.65 -22.12
C LEU A 630 -2.27 26.35 -21.32
N LEU A 631 -3.43 25.71 -21.26
CA LEU A 631 -3.58 24.43 -20.54
C LEU A 631 -2.74 23.30 -21.15
N LYS A 632 -2.59 23.27 -22.48
CA LYS A 632 -1.72 22.30 -23.17
C LYS A 632 -0.24 22.51 -22.80
N ASP A 633 0.20 23.76 -22.65
CA ASP A 633 1.56 24.07 -22.20
C ASP A 633 1.82 23.60 -20.74
N LEU A 634 0.76 23.44 -19.94
CA LEU A 634 0.74 22.85 -18.60
C LEU A 634 0.45 21.34 -18.59
N GLU A 635 0.64 20.64 -19.72
CA GLU A 635 0.37 19.20 -19.90
C GLU A 635 -1.10 18.80 -19.66
N ILE A 636 -2.04 19.75 -19.77
CA ILE A 636 -3.48 19.48 -19.70
C ILE A 636 -4.05 19.51 -21.11
N VAL A 637 -4.18 18.34 -21.72
CA VAL A 637 -4.81 18.19 -23.05
C VAL A 637 -6.29 17.98 -22.86
N LEU A 638 -7.11 18.88 -23.41
CA LEU A 638 -8.56 18.80 -23.38
C LEU A 638 -9.08 18.04 -24.60
N ARG A 639 -10.29 17.50 -24.46
CA ARG A 639 -11.01 16.93 -25.60
C ARG A 639 -11.63 18.06 -26.43
N PRO A 640 -11.81 17.90 -27.74
CA PRO A 640 -12.45 18.93 -28.59
C PRO A 640 -13.83 19.39 -28.09
N GLU A 641 -14.61 18.47 -27.52
CA GLU A 641 -15.93 18.76 -26.95
C GLU A 641 -15.88 19.58 -25.64
N ASP A 642 -14.73 19.68 -24.98
CA ASP A 642 -14.53 20.54 -23.80
C ASP A 642 -14.19 22.00 -24.16
N GLU A 643 -13.80 22.28 -25.42
CA GLU A 643 -13.43 23.63 -25.92
C GLU A 643 -14.69 24.44 -26.30
N VAL A 644 -15.56 24.62 -25.34
CA VAL A 644 -16.82 25.38 -25.46
C VAL A 644 -16.84 26.64 -24.58
N PRO A 645 -17.67 27.63 -24.83
CA PRO A 645 -17.71 28.88 -24.02
C PRO A 645 -17.81 28.67 -22.51
N SER A 646 -18.57 27.65 -22.08
CA SER A 646 -18.74 27.31 -20.65
C SER A 646 -17.45 26.76 -19.99
N MET A 647 -16.41 26.46 -20.76
CA MET A 647 -15.10 26.08 -20.30
C MET A 647 -14.50 27.14 -19.33
N CYS A 648 -14.76 28.42 -19.55
CA CYS A 648 -14.29 29.49 -18.66
C CYS A 648 -14.83 29.39 -17.23
N LEU A 649 -15.89 28.62 -17.01
CA LEU A 649 -16.46 28.28 -15.70
C LEU A 649 -16.10 26.87 -15.20
N GLY A 650 -15.28 26.14 -15.97
CA GLY A 650 -14.72 24.84 -15.54
C GLY A 650 -15.66 23.65 -15.66
N VAL A 651 -16.26 23.49 -16.83
CA VAL A 651 -17.13 22.32 -17.13
C VAL A 651 -16.36 21.04 -17.36
N MET A 652 -15.06 21.13 -17.67
CA MET A 652 -14.19 19.98 -17.89
C MET A 652 -13.84 19.24 -16.59
N ASP A 653 -13.55 17.96 -16.72
CA ASP A 653 -13.13 17.08 -15.63
C ASP A 653 -11.59 16.98 -15.58
N LEU A 654 -10.97 17.39 -14.48
CA LEU A 654 -9.53 17.28 -14.25
C LEU A 654 -9.26 16.65 -12.88
N SER A 655 -8.05 16.13 -12.70
CA SER A 655 -7.60 15.58 -11.41
C SER A 655 -6.98 16.64 -10.51
N VAL A 656 -6.98 16.40 -9.20
CA VAL A 656 -6.28 17.26 -8.21
C VAL A 656 -4.81 17.41 -8.59
N TYR A 657 -4.18 16.31 -9.00
CA TYR A 657 -2.80 16.28 -9.46
C TYR A 657 -2.51 17.31 -10.58
N LYS A 658 -3.33 17.33 -11.62
CA LYS A 658 -3.17 18.26 -12.74
C LYS A 658 -3.40 19.72 -12.32
N MET A 659 -4.42 19.93 -11.49
CA MET A 659 -4.78 21.28 -11.06
C MET A 659 -3.72 21.91 -10.14
N VAL A 660 -3.16 21.13 -9.20
CA VAL A 660 -2.07 21.58 -8.31
C VAL A 660 -0.82 21.90 -9.12
N ALA A 661 -0.40 20.98 -9.99
CA ALA A 661 0.77 21.15 -10.84
C ALA A 661 0.66 22.41 -11.71
N ALA A 662 -0.50 22.61 -12.32
CA ALA A 662 -0.75 23.75 -13.18
C ALA A 662 -0.75 25.10 -12.41
N GLN A 663 -1.38 25.16 -11.23
CA GLN A 663 -1.43 26.40 -10.45
C GLN A 663 -0.11 26.70 -9.74
N ALA A 664 0.74 25.72 -9.50
CA ALA A 664 2.06 25.92 -8.91
C ALA A 664 2.95 26.86 -9.75
N MET A 665 2.76 26.88 -11.06
CA MET A 665 3.53 27.80 -11.95
C MET A 665 3.31 29.28 -11.61
N LEU A 666 2.15 29.65 -11.04
CA LEU A 666 1.88 31.04 -10.64
C LEU A 666 2.77 31.48 -9.48
N VAL A 667 3.10 30.59 -8.56
CA VAL A 667 4.00 30.85 -7.43
C VAL A 667 5.46 30.75 -7.89
N ASN A 668 5.74 29.95 -8.89
CA ASN A 668 7.07 29.70 -9.43
C ASN A 668 7.39 30.58 -10.65
N ASN A 669 7.05 31.85 -10.59
CA ASN A 669 7.38 32.87 -11.61
C ASN A 669 7.02 32.44 -13.06
N GLY A 670 5.90 31.78 -13.24
CA GLY A 670 5.42 31.33 -14.55
C GLY A 670 6.06 30.04 -15.08
N ILE A 671 6.93 29.39 -14.29
CA ILE A 671 7.61 28.16 -14.65
C ILE A 671 6.81 26.96 -14.14
N TYR A 672 6.37 26.11 -15.04
CA TYR A 672 5.74 24.84 -14.75
C TYR A 672 6.81 23.78 -14.45
N ASN A 673 6.78 23.22 -13.24
CA ASN A 673 7.55 22.06 -12.84
C ASN A 673 6.64 20.83 -12.84
N ARG A 674 7.07 19.76 -13.56
CA ARG A 674 6.32 18.50 -13.55
C ARG A 674 6.41 17.86 -12.16
N PRO A 675 5.28 17.45 -11.54
CA PRO A 675 5.31 16.87 -10.22
C PRO A 675 6.22 15.64 -10.13
N THR A 676 7.19 15.70 -9.22
CA THR A 676 8.15 14.65 -8.95
C THR A 676 7.80 13.95 -7.64
N THR A 677 7.75 12.62 -7.66
CA THR A 677 7.37 11.76 -6.53
C THR A 677 8.51 10.85 -6.05
N VAL A 678 9.49 10.59 -6.93
CA VAL A 678 10.66 9.73 -6.66
C VAL A 678 11.91 10.55 -6.87
N LEU A 679 12.78 10.61 -5.87
CA LEU A 679 14.08 11.28 -5.96
C LEU A 679 15.13 10.37 -6.59
N ARG A 680 15.24 9.15 -6.06
CA ARG A 680 16.17 8.13 -6.57
C ARG A 680 15.71 6.73 -6.19
N ILE A 681 16.23 5.74 -6.90
CA ILE A 681 16.04 4.33 -6.62
C ILE A 681 17.42 3.67 -6.57
N GLU A 682 17.66 2.90 -5.52
CA GLU A 682 18.88 2.13 -5.31
C GLU A 682 18.56 0.63 -5.34
N ASP A 683 19.51 -0.17 -5.80
CA ASP A 683 19.46 -1.62 -5.65
C ASP A 683 19.80 -2.04 -4.20
N ARG A 684 19.73 -3.34 -3.90
CA ARG A 684 20.05 -3.90 -2.58
C ARG A 684 21.49 -3.60 -2.11
N ARG A 685 22.40 -3.30 -3.05
CA ARG A 685 23.82 -3.00 -2.78
C ARG A 685 24.08 -1.51 -2.60
N GLY A 686 23.07 -0.67 -2.79
CA GLY A 686 23.19 0.79 -2.75
C GLY A 686 23.61 1.43 -4.08
N ASN A 687 23.64 0.67 -5.19
CA ASN A 687 23.90 1.28 -6.49
C ASN A 687 22.67 2.03 -6.96
N VAL A 688 22.85 3.26 -7.43
CA VAL A 688 21.75 4.08 -7.96
C VAL A 688 21.33 3.55 -9.33
N ILE A 689 20.05 3.13 -9.44
CA ILE A 689 19.41 2.66 -10.68
C ILE A 689 18.75 3.82 -11.41
N TYR A 690 18.12 4.71 -10.67
CA TYR A 690 17.36 5.85 -11.17
C TYR A 690 17.63 7.08 -10.31
N SER A 691 17.75 8.23 -10.93
CA SER A 691 17.73 9.53 -10.29
C SER A 691 16.76 10.42 -11.06
N ALA A 692 15.96 11.20 -10.33
CA ALA A 692 14.99 12.10 -10.94
C ALA A 692 15.70 13.20 -11.73
N GLU A 693 15.23 13.44 -12.95
CA GLU A 693 15.60 14.59 -13.75
C GLU A 693 14.45 15.59 -13.68
N PRO A 694 14.64 16.77 -13.05
CA PRO A 694 13.62 17.79 -13.00
C PRO A 694 13.22 18.24 -14.42
N TYR A 695 11.93 18.30 -14.70
CA TYR A 695 11.41 18.88 -15.93
C TYR A 695 10.75 20.21 -15.60
N SER A 696 11.29 21.28 -16.17
CA SER A 696 10.80 22.65 -16.01
C SER A 696 10.53 23.27 -17.37
N LYS A 697 9.46 24.06 -17.45
CA LYS A 697 9.08 24.79 -18.67
C LYS A 697 8.50 26.14 -18.30
N GLU A 698 9.05 27.20 -18.89
CA GLU A 698 8.41 28.52 -18.83
C GLU A 698 7.11 28.51 -19.65
N VAL A 699 6.00 28.88 -19.01
CA VAL A 699 4.65 28.88 -19.59
C VAL A 699 4.06 30.29 -19.62
N LEU A 700 4.34 31.07 -18.59
CA LEU A 700 3.97 32.50 -18.52
C LEU A 700 5.21 33.33 -18.19
N ASN A 701 5.19 34.58 -18.62
CA ASN A 701 6.14 35.58 -18.16
C ASN A 701 6.02 35.74 -16.62
N ALA A 702 7.14 35.91 -15.92
CA ALA A 702 7.19 35.98 -14.46
C ALA A 702 6.33 37.14 -13.90
N ASN A 703 6.38 38.32 -14.49
CA ASN A 703 5.59 39.48 -14.07
C ASN A 703 4.09 39.20 -14.19
N LEU A 704 3.68 38.54 -15.29
CA LEU A 704 2.27 38.15 -15.50
C LEU A 704 1.81 37.13 -14.49
N ALA A 705 2.61 36.08 -14.23
CA ALA A 705 2.30 35.05 -13.24
C ALA A 705 2.15 35.66 -11.85
N HIS A 706 3.09 36.53 -11.45
CA HIS A 706 3.05 37.23 -10.18
C HIS A 706 1.82 38.14 -10.08
N ARG A 707 1.45 38.89 -11.16
CA ARG A 707 0.25 39.74 -11.16
C ARG A 707 -1.04 38.93 -10.95
N VAL A 708 -1.17 37.77 -11.60
CA VAL A 708 -2.32 36.90 -11.39
C VAL A 708 -2.33 36.35 -9.95
N LEU A 709 -1.16 36.02 -9.40
CA LEU A 709 -1.01 35.59 -8.01
C LEU A 709 -1.48 36.68 -7.04
N LEU A 710 -1.11 37.94 -7.26
CA LEU A 710 -1.59 39.08 -6.45
C LEU A 710 -3.11 39.22 -6.52
N MET A 711 -3.73 39.09 -7.70
CA MET A 711 -5.19 39.08 -7.84
C MET A 711 -5.83 37.91 -7.05
N MET A 712 -5.16 36.76 -6.98
CA MET A 712 -5.64 35.59 -6.18
C MET A 712 -5.49 35.81 -4.68
N LYS A 713 -4.61 36.69 -4.18
CA LYS A 713 -4.57 37.09 -2.76
C LYS A 713 -5.91 37.71 -2.35
N GLY A 714 -6.58 38.47 -3.24
CA GLY A 714 -7.90 39.01 -3.00
C GLY A 714 -8.96 37.96 -2.63
N VAL A 715 -8.84 36.73 -3.12
CA VAL A 715 -9.77 35.64 -2.76
C VAL A 715 -9.76 35.36 -1.25
N VAL A 716 -8.59 35.48 -0.61
CA VAL A 716 -8.42 35.21 0.83
C VAL A 716 -8.62 36.47 1.67
N GLN A 717 -8.37 37.67 1.10
CA GLN A 717 -8.49 38.93 1.79
C GLN A 717 -9.94 39.41 1.92
N TYR A 718 -10.68 39.45 0.80
CA TYR A 718 -12.05 39.95 0.74
C TYR A 718 -13.00 39.10 -0.11
N GLY A 719 -12.50 38.03 -0.73
CA GLY A 719 -13.24 37.17 -1.64
C GLY A 719 -13.84 35.94 -0.98
N THR A 720 -13.94 34.87 -1.77
CA THR A 720 -14.62 33.60 -1.37
C THR A 720 -13.86 32.77 -0.35
N GLY A 721 -12.62 33.10 -0.02
CA GLY A 721 -11.74 32.40 0.90
C GLY A 721 -11.51 33.07 2.25
N THR A 722 -12.23 34.17 2.56
CA THR A 722 -12.05 35.00 3.78
C THR A 722 -12.13 34.20 5.09
N SER A 723 -12.85 33.08 5.13
CA SER A 723 -12.95 32.23 6.33
C SER A 723 -11.62 31.68 6.82
N LEU A 724 -10.56 31.70 6.01
CA LEU A 724 -9.20 31.37 6.45
C LEU A 724 -8.61 32.43 7.38
N ARG A 725 -9.02 33.69 7.25
CA ARG A 725 -8.59 34.81 8.10
C ARG A 725 -9.39 34.89 9.39
N GLY A 726 -10.68 34.57 9.31
CA GLY A 726 -11.63 34.72 10.42
C GLY A 726 -11.31 33.79 11.60
N THR A 727 -11.05 34.33 12.77
CA THR A 727 -10.73 33.58 14.00
C THR A 727 -11.92 32.81 14.58
N TYR A 728 -13.15 33.16 14.16
CA TYR A 728 -14.39 32.47 14.58
C TYR A 728 -14.60 31.10 13.89
N HIS A 729 -13.82 30.80 12.85
CA HIS A 729 -13.81 29.47 12.24
C HIS A 729 -12.72 28.60 12.83
N PRO A 730 -12.99 27.34 13.19
CA PRO A 730 -11.98 26.43 13.72
C PRO A 730 -10.76 26.20 12.80
N TRP A 731 -10.93 26.41 11.50
CA TRP A 731 -9.90 26.32 10.45
C TRP A 731 -9.29 27.66 10.04
N GLY A 732 -9.72 28.75 10.67
CA GLY A 732 -9.30 30.11 10.36
C GLY A 732 -8.16 30.64 11.24
N GLY A 733 -8.01 31.97 11.28
CA GLY A 733 -6.94 32.62 12.01
C GLY A 733 -5.56 32.55 11.35
N LEU A 734 -5.51 32.25 10.05
CA LEU A 734 -4.29 32.19 9.26
C LEU A 734 -3.97 33.57 8.68
N ASN A 735 -3.10 34.34 9.34
CA ASN A 735 -2.76 35.71 8.94
C ASN A 735 -1.49 35.83 8.08
N TYR A 736 -0.98 34.69 7.61
CA TYR A 736 0.19 34.64 6.73
C TYR A 736 -0.19 34.95 5.27
N PRO A 737 0.76 35.38 4.42
CA PRO A 737 0.51 35.60 3.00
C PRO A 737 0.00 34.34 2.31
N MET A 738 -1.14 34.46 1.63
CA MET A 738 -1.79 33.35 0.92
C MET A 738 -2.59 33.90 -0.25
N ALA A 739 -2.58 33.12 -1.31
CA ALA A 739 -3.51 33.27 -2.43
C ALA A 739 -4.37 32.01 -2.53
N GLY A 740 -5.46 32.06 -3.29
CA GLY A 740 -6.26 30.85 -3.44
C GLY A 740 -7.39 30.99 -4.45
N LYS A 741 -8.11 29.88 -4.65
CA LYS A 741 -9.31 29.84 -5.48
C LYS A 741 -10.27 28.77 -5.03
N THR A 742 -11.51 29.17 -4.74
CA THR A 742 -12.61 28.20 -4.50
C THR A 742 -13.21 27.73 -5.81
N GLY A 743 -13.64 26.49 -5.84
CA GLY A 743 -14.41 25.90 -6.93
C GLY A 743 -15.68 25.25 -6.41
N THR A 744 -16.76 25.47 -7.11
CA THR A 744 -18.06 24.84 -6.86
C THR A 744 -18.71 24.52 -8.18
N THR A 745 -19.19 23.30 -8.34
CA THR A 745 -19.92 22.93 -9.55
C THR A 745 -21.37 23.29 -9.45
N GLN A 746 -22.05 23.46 -10.58
CA GLN A 746 -23.46 23.92 -10.67
C GLN A 746 -24.26 22.89 -9.92
N SER A 747 -24.35 22.04 -9.44
CA SER A 747 -25.25 21.16 -8.71
C SER A 747 -24.76 20.78 -7.32
N ASN A 748 -23.72 21.46 -6.82
CA ASN A 748 -23.12 21.22 -5.50
C ASN A 748 -22.57 19.80 -5.35
N SER A 749 -22.16 19.16 -6.46
CA SER A 749 -21.60 17.80 -6.44
C SER A 749 -20.12 17.76 -6.10
N ASP A 750 -19.40 18.86 -6.40
CA ASP A 750 -17.95 18.96 -6.24
C ASP A 750 -17.57 20.28 -5.58
N GLY A 751 -16.84 20.20 -4.50
CA GLY A 751 -16.23 21.33 -3.81
C GLY A 751 -14.73 21.28 -3.96
N TRP A 752 -14.14 22.40 -4.44
CA TRP A 752 -12.70 22.54 -4.63
C TRP A 752 -12.13 23.72 -3.86
N TYR A 753 -10.90 23.55 -3.43
CA TYR A 753 -10.09 24.67 -2.98
C TYR A 753 -8.64 24.49 -3.44
N MET A 754 -8.09 25.55 -4.05
CA MET A 754 -6.68 25.66 -4.38
C MET A 754 -6.10 26.74 -3.48
N GLY A 755 -5.18 26.36 -2.60
CA GLY A 755 -4.47 27.27 -1.69
C GLY A 755 -3.01 27.37 -2.09
N LEU A 756 -2.50 28.58 -2.21
CA LEU A 756 -1.15 28.89 -2.60
C LEU A 756 -0.46 29.66 -1.49
N THR A 757 0.69 29.20 -1.07
CA THR A 757 1.63 29.89 -0.18
C THR A 757 3.00 29.95 -0.88
N PRO A 758 3.98 30.71 -0.42
CA PRO A 758 5.30 30.75 -1.05
C PRO A 758 5.94 29.36 -1.22
N ASP A 759 5.80 28.48 -0.21
CA ASP A 759 6.47 27.16 -0.21
C ASP A 759 5.59 26.01 -0.66
N LEU A 760 4.25 26.15 -0.60
CA LEU A 760 3.34 25.05 -0.86
C LEU A 760 2.13 25.48 -1.70
N VAL A 761 1.85 24.71 -2.74
CA VAL A 761 0.59 24.78 -3.47
C VAL A 761 -0.22 23.51 -3.18
N THR A 762 -1.40 23.71 -2.62
CA THR A 762 -2.23 22.62 -2.13
C THR A 762 -3.61 22.66 -2.76
N GLY A 763 -4.00 21.56 -3.40
CA GLY A 763 -5.34 21.38 -3.95
C GLY A 763 -6.14 20.37 -3.13
N VAL A 764 -7.39 20.69 -2.86
CA VAL A 764 -8.34 19.84 -2.17
C VAL A 764 -9.63 19.74 -2.99
N TRP A 765 -10.10 18.53 -3.20
CA TRP A 765 -11.41 18.21 -3.75
C TRP A 765 -12.21 17.41 -2.72
N VAL A 766 -13.53 17.68 -2.63
CA VAL A 766 -14.50 16.91 -1.83
C VAL A 766 -15.78 16.72 -2.65
N GLY A 767 -16.31 15.49 -2.61
CA GLY A 767 -17.58 15.13 -3.26
C GLY A 767 -17.96 13.69 -2.94
N ALA A 768 -19.10 13.22 -3.45
CA ALA A 768 -19.45 11.81 -3.38
C ALA A 768 -18.95 11.04 -4.62
N GLU A 769 -18.95 9.70 -4.57
CA GLU A 769 -18.61 8.86 -5.73
C GLU A 769 -19.45 9.23 -6.96
N ASP A 770 -20.77 9.32 -6.78
CA ASP A 770 -21.72 9.67 -7.85
C ASP A 770 -22.17 11.14 -7.73
N ARG A 771 -22.18 11.88 -8.83
CA ARG A 771 -22.67 13.28 -8.86
C ARG A 771 -24.15 13.44 -8.48
N ALA A 772 -24.91 12.35 -8.52
CA ALA A 772 -26.30 12.31 -8.06
C ALA A 772 -26.43 12.30 -6.52
N VAL A 773 -25.32 12.11 -5.81
CA VAL A 773 -25.22 12.13 -4.36
C VAL A 773 -24.52 13.43 -3.97
N ARG A 774 -25.30 14.42 -3.46
CA ARG A 774 -24.83 15.81 -3.30
C ARG A 774 -25.68 16.62 -2.34
N PHE A 775 -25.15 17.73 -1.87
CA PHE A 775 -25.91 18.72 -1.08
C PHE A 775 -27.03 19.36 -1.90
N LYS A 776 -28.14 19.63 -1.27
CA LYS A 776 -29.29 20.34 -1.89
C LYS A 776 -29.00 21.82 -2.13
N SER A 777 -28.20 22.45 -1.28
CA SER A 777 -27.95 23.89 -1.26
C SER A 777 -26.48 24.24 -1.20
N MET A 778 -26.18 25.49 -1.52
CA MET A 778 -24.84 26.09 -1.41
C MET A 778 -24.35 26.23 0.04
N THR A 779 -25.22 26.17 1.04
CA THR A 779 -24.86 26.39 2.45
C THR A 779 -23.70 25.50 2.88
N TRP A 780 -23.74 24.22 2.52
CA TRP A 780 -22.67 23.25 2.74
C TRP A 780 -22.03 22.73 1.44
N GLY A 781 -22.74 22.81 0.32
CA GLY A 781 -22.32 22.26 -0.97
C GLY A 781 -21.44 23.19 -1.82
N GLN A 782 -20.65 24.06 -1.21
CA GLN A 782 -19.72 24.95 -1.89
C GLN A 782 -18.27 24.69 -1.45
N GLY A 783 -17.31 24.96 -2.32
CA GLY A 783 -15.90 24.73 -2.07
C GLY A 783 -15.36 25.38 -0.80
N ALA A 784 -15.87 26.56 -0.45
CA ALA A 784 -15.54 27.30 0.77
C ALA A 784 -15.99 26.57 2.06
N ARG A 785 -16.87 25.56 1.98
CA ARG A 785 -17.35 24.76 3.11
C ARG A 785 -16.93 23.30 3.00
N MET A 786 -16.80 22.78 1.79
CA MET A 786 -16.41 21.39 1.55
C MET A 786 -14.90 21.19 1.62
N ALA A 787 -14.11 21.97 0.88
CA ALA A 787 -12.69 21.73 0.67
C ALA A 787 -11.76 22.72 1.41
N LEU A 788 -12.10 24.01 1.45
CA LEU A 788 -11.27 25.04 2.10
C LEU A 788 -10.96 24.75 3.57
N PRO A 789 -11.89 24.23 4.41
CA PRO A 789 -11.57 23.94 5.81
C PRO A 789 -10.48 22.88 5.97
N ILE A 790 -10.38 21.92 5.05
CA ILE A 790 -9.31 20.90 5.06
C ILE A 790 -7.95 21.57 4.89
N PHE A 791 -7.82 22.47 3.91
CA PHE A 791 -6.63 23.28 3.72
C PHE A 791 -6.32 24.12 4.97
N GLY A 792 -7.33 24.75 5.57
CA GLY A 792 -7.16 25.57 6.77
C GLY A 792 -6.58 24.77 7.96
N TYR A 793 -7.16 23.63 8.28
CA TYR A 793 -6.63 22.74 9.34
C TYR A 793 -5.23 22.22 9.04
N TYR A 794 -4.93 21.90 7.77
CA TYR A 794 -3.62 21.48 7.32
C TYR A 794 -2.58 22.57 7.55
N MET A 795 -2.83 23.77 7.07
CA MET A 795 -1.89 24.90 7.20
C MET A 795 -1.73 25.37 8.65
N GLN A 796 -2.78 25.29 9.48
CA GLN A 796 -2.64 25.57 10.91
C GLN A 796 -1.61 24.67 11.59
N LYS A 797 -1.52 23.38 11.19
CA LYS A 797 -0.53 22.44 11.70
C LYS A 797 0.84 22.70 11.08
N ALA A 798 0.91 22.89 9.77
CA ALA A 798 2.15 23.15 9.05
C ALA A 798 2.87 24.40 9.58
N TYR A 799 2.16 25.53 9.81
CA TYR A 799 2.76 26.74 10.36
C TYR A 799 3.12 26.68 11.86
N LYS A 800 2.53 25.72 12.60
CA LYS A 800 2.89 25.49 14.00
C LYS A 800 4.13 24.61 14.15
N ASP A 801 4.43 23.79 13.18
CA ASP A 801 5.58 22.90 13.14
C ASP A 801 6.82 23.70 12.68
N THR A 802 7.69 24.01 13.63
CA THR A 802 8.90 24.79 13.36
C THR A 802 9.94 24.03 12.55
N ASP A 803 9.91 22.70 12.59
CA ASP A 803 10.86 21.86 11.88
C ASP A 803 10.62 21.87 10.36
N LEU A 804 9.39 22.19 9.95
CA LEU A 804 9.04 22.34 8.53
C LEU A 804 9.56 23.66 7.91
N ASN A 805 9.89 24.64 8.74
CA ASN A 805 10.41 25.95 8.32
C ASN A 805 9.60 26.63 7.19
N ILE A 806 8.24 26.50 7.25
CA ILE A 806 7.34 27.13 6.25
C ILE A 806 7.45 28.64 6.34
N SER A 807 7.71 29.29 5.20
CA SER A 807 7.87 30.73 5.09
C SER A 807 6.62 31.49 5.56
N ARG A 808 6.86 32.55 6.30
CA ARG A 808 5.83 33.52 6.73
C ARG A 808 5.91 34.82 5.98
N GLU A 809 6.91 34.95 5.11
CA GLU A 809 7.15 36.08 4.23
C GLU A 809 6.15 36.08 3.06
N ASP A 810 6.02 37.21 2.39
CA ASP A 810 5.16 37.34 1.21
C ASP A 810 5.76 36.60 0.00
N PHE A 811 4.97 36.45 -1.05
CA PHE A 811 5.46 35.90 -2.30
C PHE A 811 6.59 36.75 -2.87
N GLU A 812 7.65 36.11 -3.32
CA GLU A 812 8.80 36.80 -3.89
C GLU A 812 8.42 37.52 -5.18
N GLU A 813 8.78 38.78 -5.27
CA GLU A 813 8.57 39.59 -6.50
C GLU A 813 9.61 39.20 -7.55
N PRO A 814 9.21 39.00 -8.80
CA PRO A 814 10.15 38.76 -9.89
C PRO A 814 11.12 39.91 -10.07
N MET A 815 12.36 39.61 -10.43
CA MET A 815 13.35 40.67 -10.72
C MET A 815 12.86 41.59 -11.83
N GLY A 816 12.81 42.93 -11.57
CA GLY A 816 12.32 43.91 -12.50
C GLY A 816 10.79 43.98 -12.64
N TYR A 817 10.06 43.44 -11.65
CA TYR A 817 8.60 43.58 -11.61
C TYR A 817 8.22 45.05 -11.58
N ASP A 818 7.42 45.49 -12.56
CA ASP A 818 6.83 46.84 -12.62
C ASP A 818 5.30 46.74 -12.44
N PRO A 819 4.75 47.18 -11.31
CA PRO A 819 3.30 47.24 -11.11
C PRO A 819 2.53 48.06 -12.17
N LEU A 820 3.22 49.06 -12.77
CA LEU A 820 2.63 49.93 -13.78
C LEU A 820 2.59 49.27 -15.17
N GLU A 821 3.33 48.23 -15.43
CA GLU A 821 3.30 47.44 -16.69
C GLU A 821 1.88 47.05 -17.10
N PHE A 822 1.02 46.82 -16.12
CA PHE A 822 -0.38 46.49 -16.36
C PHE A 822 -1.30 47.71 -16.47
N GLY A 823 -0.76 48.96 -16.42
CA GLY A 823 -1.46 50.24 -16.69
C GLY A 823 -2.65 50.49 -15.77
N CYS A 824 -2.49 50.13 -14.50
CA CYS A 824 -3.44 50.45 -13.44
C CYS A 824 -2.84 51.60 -12.61
N ASP A 825 -2.87 52.86 -13.16
CA ASP A 825 -2.32 54.01 -12.48
C ASP A 825 -3.13 54.33 -11.21
N SER A 826 -2.41 54.73 -10.16
CA SER A 826 -2.98 55.11 -8.86
C SER A 826 -3.91 56.35 -8.92
N GLU A 827 -3.87 57.15 -10.00
CA GLU A 827 -4.68 58.35 -10.14
C GLU A 827 -6.14 58.11 -10.60
N ASN A 828 -6.47 56.94 -11.15
CA ASN A 828 -7.86 56.59 -11.54
C ASN A 828 -8.53 55.57 -10.62
N ASN A 829 -7.85 55.12 -9.57
CA ASN A 829 -8.49 54.33 -8.54
C ASN A 829 -9.26 55.23 -7.59
N GLY A 830 -10.52 55.42 -7.87
CA GLY A 830 -11.45 55.97 -6.89
C GLY A 830 -11.50 55.01 -5.69
N GLY A 831 -10.67 55.29 -4.66
CA GLY A 831 -10.63 54.61 -3.39
C GLY A 831 -9.86 53.27 -3.41
N ASP A 832 -8.91 53.17 -2.51
CA ASP A 832 -8.34 51.87 -2.09
C ASP A 832 -9.49 50.89 -1.81
N PRO A 833 -9.52 49.68 -2.33
CA PRO A 833 -10.52 48.69 -1.96
C PRO A 833 -10.60 48.46 -0.44
N PHE A 834 -9.56 48.86 0.32
CA PHE A 834 -9.55 48.83 1.78
C PHE A 834 -10.34 49.94 2.48
N ASP A 835 -10.62 51.11 1.82
CA ASP A 835 -11.38 52.19 2.40
C ASP A 835 -12.88 51.87 2.55
N PHE A 836 -13.39 50.87 1.83
CA PHE A 836 -14.79 50.46 1.94
C PHE A 836 -15.12 49.68 3.25
N PHE A 837 -14.12 49.23 3.98
CA PHE A 837 -14.32 48.46 5.20
C PHE A 837 -14.00 49.23 6.49
N ASN A 838 -13.47 50.43 6.41
CA ASN A 838 -13.18 51.29 7.57
C ASN A 838 -14.30 52.32 7.90
N GLY A 839 -15.40 52.30 7.19
CA GLY A 839 -16.52 53.16 7.43
C GLY A 839 -17.81 52.42 7.71
N GLY A 840 -17.99 51.97 8.98
CA GLY A 840 -19.23 51.41 9.43
C GLY A 840 -19.11 50.62 10.72
#